data_dca41e78116857ad4ca39b9d8b193c1f
#
_entry.id   dca41e78116857ad4ca39b9d8b193c1f
#
_cell.length_a   1.000
_cell.length_b   1.000
_cell.length_c   1.000
_cell.angle_alpha   90.00
_cell.angle_beta   90.00
_cell.angle_gamma   90.00
#
_symmetry.space_group_name_H-M   'P 1'
#
loop_
_entity.id
_entity.type
_entity.pdbx_description
1 polymer ?
#
loop_
_entity_poly.entity_id
_entity_poly.type
_entity_poly.pdbx_seq_one_letter_code
_entity_poly.pdbx_strand_id
1 'polypeptide(L)'
;MARNGYELGIGLRDEHVALADSVRAFAERTITAEHVRAAVEARTEDRFPPFWSALAGQDLLGLAVPEDRGGHGAGLLTLAVALEALGRTVAPGPFVPTAAAAAVLGAADSKIGIEVLPGLIDGTRTATVALGGPLTAEPDGDAYVLSGVLDAVVAAEHADVLLVPAVVGDVVRWIVVDGGDLTTTPQDGIDVLRGSARVEADRVTVGSDRVLDGVDARRVQSIVSVVFGAEAVGVLSWCVSTAAEYAKTRVQFGRPIGQFQAVKHKCAHMGIALEKARAAIWDAASALDVDDATADFAAEVAALIVPDAAVQVAQDCIQVHGGIGFTWEHDAHLYYRRALAIRGLLGTREERAERVAQQSLTGVVRHSELELPPEAADLRVAVRAELEPIAALEDEDEQLVALGDGGWVQPHLPKPYGRGAGPLEQIVIAQELKAAGIPLPQLLMGGWAVQAVVAHGSEQQKQDLAVPTLRGDVVWCQLFSEPGAGSDLASLTTRAEKVDSGWKITGQKIWTTVAQFADWAMLIARTDPSRPKHEGITYFVLDMSTPGITVRPLREMTGSALFNEVFLDEVFVPDENVVGAVNDGWHVARTTLAGERVALSQKMEAYASDKDLLEFARGRGLGPVGRYRLGELVAESQAIDLIGARLVLQQLSGADVSTTSSVGKLLGMGLGQAISEFVVAELGPAGVVAVPGEPSDKAMEQLVAGRATTIYGGTTEVQLNVIGERMLGLPRD
;
A
#
# COMPACT_ATOMS: atom_id res chain seq x y z
N MET A 1 -3.42 18.11 -14.27
CA MET A 1 -2.49 17.01 -14.62
C MET A 1 -2.03 16.44 -13.29
N ALA A 2 -2.44 15.22 -12.95
CA ALA A 2 -1.95 14.56 -11.75
C ALA A 2 -0.45 14.35 -11.91
N ARG A 3 0.35 14.91 -10.99
CA ARG A 3 1.77 14.66 -10.92
C ARG A 3 1.96 13.17 -10.68
N ASN A 4 2.84 12.59 -11.37
CA ASN A 4 3.17 11.19 -11.68
C ASN A 4 3.25 10.12 -10.55
N GLY A 5 2.47 10.21 -9.48
CA GLY A 5 2.38 9.16 -8.45
C GLY A 5 3.58 9.01 -7.49
N TYR A 6 4.62 9.83 -7.62
CA TYR A 6 5.76 9.90 -6.71
C TYR A 6 5.52 10.86 -5.53
N GLU A 7 4.38 11.54 -5.52
CA GLU A 7 4.04 12.46 -4.46
C GLU A 7 3.81 11.65 -3.19
N LEU A 8 4.74 11.79 -2.23
CA LEU A 8 4.61 11.38 -0.84
C LEU A 8 4.65 9.85 -0.59
N GLY A 9 5.77 9.22 -0.91
CA GLY A 9 6.14 7.93 -0.34
C GLY A 9 6.85 8.11 1.00
N ILE A 10 6.89 7.07 1.82
CA ILE A 10 7.68 7.05 3.05
C ILE A 10 9.15 7.30 2.68
N GLY A 11 9.76 8.30 3.28
CA GLY A 11 11.15 8.70 3.01
C GLY A 11 11.36 9.49 1.70
N LEU A 12 10.36 9.67 0.84
CA LEU A 12 10.51 10.46 -0.39
C LEU A 12 10.45 11.97 -0.12
N ARG A 13 11.33 12.69 -0.80
CA ARG A 13 11.44 14.16 -0.77
C ARG A 13 11.27 14.71 -2.19
N ASP A 14 11.10 16.03 -2.30
CA ASP A 14 10.96 16.72 -3.60
C ASP A 14 12.12 16.40 -4.56
N GLU A 15 13.33 16.20 -4.04
CA GLU A 15 14.51 15.82 -4.82
C GLU A 15 14.36 14.45 -5.51
N HIS A 16 13.72 13.46 -4.82
CA HIS A 16 13.44 12.15 -5.40
C HIS A 16 12.42 12.26 -6.55
N VAL A 17 11.40 13.12 -6.38
CA VAL A 17 10.41 13.38 -7.43
C VAL A 17 11.07 14.02 -8.65
N ALA A 18 11.94 15.02 -8.42
CA ALA A 18 12.69 15.68 -9.49
C ALA A 18 13.65 14.73 -10.21
N LEU A 19 14.33 13.84 -9.46
CA LEU A 19 15.17 12.81 -10.03
C LEU A 19 14.37 11.83 -10.90
N ALA A 20 13.25 11.31 -10.40
CA ALA A 20 12.39 10.41 -11.16
C ALA A 20 11.92 11.02 -12.47
N ASP A 21 11.50 12.29 -12.46
CA ASP A 21 11.06 13.00 -13.65
C ASP A 21 12.23 13.23 -14.64
N SER A 22 13.42 13.57 -14.14
CA SER A 22 14.62 13.74 -14.94
C SER A 22 15.06 12.44 -15.61
N VAL A 23 15.15 11.35 -14.82
CA VAL A 23 15.54 10.03 -15.33
C VAL A 23 14.52 9.52 -16.35
N ARG A 24 13.23 9.70 -16.11
CA ARG A 24 12.17 9.32 -17.04
C ARG A 24 12.30 10.08 -18.35
N ALA A 25 12.42 11.41 -18.30
CA ALA A 25 12.54 12.23 -19.49
C ALA A 25 13.82 11.91 -20.28
N PHE A 26 14.93 11.58 -19.59
CA PHE A 26 16.14 11.10 -20.22
C PHE A 26 15.91 9.74 -20.90
N ALA A 27 15.35 8.76 -20.16
CA ALA A 27 15.15 7.41 -20.64
C ALA A 27 14.22 7.37 -21.86
N GLU A 28 13.10 8.09 -21.86
CA GLU A 28 12.17 8.18 -22.99
C GLU A 28 12.80 8.77 -24.25
N ARG A 29 13.74 9.72 -24.10
CA ARG A 29 14.45 10.29 -25.27
C ARG A 29 15.58 9.41 -25.79
N THR A 30 16.25 8.67 -24.89
CA THR A 30 17.53 8.01 -25.18
C THR A 30 17.36 6.51 -25.40
N ILE A 31 16.44 5.87 -24.69
CA ILE A 31 16.14 4.44 -24.77
C ILE A 31 14.81 4.27 -25.48
N THR A 32 14.80 4.48 -26.79
CA THR A 32 13.60 4.42 -27.61
C THR A 32 13.14 2.98 -27.84
N ALA A 33 11.87 2.78 -28.19
CA ALA A 33 11.35 1.47 -28.57
C ALA A 33 12.14 0.85 -29.72
N GLU A 34 12.69 1.66 -30.63
CA GLU A 34 13.57 1.21 -31.73
C GLU A 34 14.86 0.59 -31.19
N HIS A 35 15.53 1.25 -30.23
CA HIS A 35 16.72 0.71 -29.55
C HIS A 35 16.42 -0.61 -28.82
N VAL A 36 15.30 -0.68 -28.13
CA VAL A 36 14.88 -1.90 -27.41
C VAL A 36 14.62 -3.04 -28.39
N ARG A 37 13.92 -2.78 -29.51
CA ARG A 37 13.64 -3.79 -30.49
C ARG A 37 14.87 -4.22 -31.27
N ALA A 38 15.77 -3.30 -31.64
CA ALA A 38 17.03 -3.62 -32.24
C ALA A 38 17.90 -4.55 -31.39
N ALA A 39 17.91 -4.34 -30.08
CA ALA A 39 18.62 -5.22 -29.13
C ALA A 39 18.04 -6.63 -29.08
N VAL A 40 16.71 -6.80 -29.26
CA VAL A 40 16.08 -8.13 -29.36
C VAL A 40 16.55 -8.88 -30.60
N GLU A 41 16.67 -8.19 -31.71
CA GLU A 41 17.04 -8.81 -33.03
C GLU A 41 18.55 -9.06 -33.13
N ALA A 42 19.38 -8.13 -32.62
CA ALA A 42 20.83 -8.20 -32.72
C ALA A 42 21.46 -9.30 -31.84
N ARG A 43 20.69 -9.87 -30.85
CA ARG A 43 21.26 -10.80 -29.85
C ARG A 43 22.67 -10.39 -29.40
N THR A 44 22.81 -9.10 -29.14
CA THR A 44 23.99 -8.41 -28.59
C THR A 44 25.35 -9.02 -28.98
N GLU A 45 25.78 -8.84 -30.24
CA GLU A 45 27.19 -8.98 -30.58
C GLU A 45 28.03 -7.88 -29.91
N ASP A 46 27.39 -6.72 -29.65
CA ASP A 46 28.00 -5.60 -29.00
C ASP A 46 27.85 -5.72 -27.46
N ARG A 47 28.96 -5.57 -26.76
CA ARG A 47 29.04 -5.58 -25.28
C ARG A 47 28.13 -4.56 -24.64
N PHE A 48 27.96 -3.39 -25.26
CA PHE A 48 27.19 -2.28 -24.73
C PHE A 48 26.12 -1.83 -25.73
N PRO A 49 24.90 -1.53 -25.25
CA PRO A 49 23.89 -0.92 -26.09
C PRO A 49 24.35 0.49 -26.55
N PRO A 50 23.84 1.01 -27.69
CA PRO A 50 24.26 2.29 -28.26
C PRO A 50 24.13 3.49 -27.33
N PHE A 51 23.21 3.41 -26.39
CA PHE A 51 22.93 4.46 -25.39
C PHE A 51 23.74 4.31 -24.09
N TRP A 52 24.61 3.29 -23.97
CA TRP A 52 25.31 2.98 -22.72
C TRP A 52 26.10 4.16 -22.18
N SER A 53 26.94 4.80 -22.99
CA SER A 53 27.75 5.93 -22.58
C SER A 53 26.90 7.12 -22.10
N ALA A 54 25.76 7.36 -22.76
CA ALA A 54 24.84 8.41 -22.36
C ALA A 54 24.11 8.08 -21.03
N LEU A 55 23.79 6.80 -20.81
CA LEU A 55 23.15 6.33 -19.57
C LEU A 55 24.14 6.32 -18.39
N ALA A 56 25.37 5.82 -18.59
CA ALA A 56 26.41 5.87 -17.59
C ALA A 56 26.75 7.32 -17.18
N GLY A 57 26.79 8.26 -18.15
CA GLY A 57 26.99 9.68 -17.89
C GLY A 57 25.85 10.40 -17.16
N GLN A 58 24.79 9.68 -16.73
CA GLN A 58 23.79 10.22 -15.81
C GLN A 58 24.18 10.04 -14.34
N ASP A 59 25.32 9.47 -14.05
CA ASP A 59 25.90 9.24 -12.72
C ASP A 59 25.00 8.36 -11.78
N LEU A 60 24.07 7.59 -12.37
CA LEU A 60 23.12 6.78 -11.59
C LEU A 60 23.78 5.54 -10.95
N LEU A 61 24.86 5.02 -11.51
CA LEU A 61 25.56 3.82 -11.01
C LEU A 61 26.22 4.05 -9.65
N GLY A 62 26.59 5.30 -9.36
CA GLY A 62 27.23 5.70 -8.10
C GLY A 62 26.28 6.16 -7.00
N LEU A 63 24.95 6.22 -7.23
CA LEU A 63 24.01 6.82 -6.28
C LEU A 63 24.04 6.17 -4.89
N ALA A 64 24.03 4.83 -4.82
CA ALA A 64 24.04 4.10 -3.56
C ALA A 64 25.45 3.85 -2.99
N VAL A 65 26.51 4.23 -3.71
CA VAL A 65 27.89 4.07 -3.24
C VAL A 65 28.27 5.25 -2.36
N PRO A 66 28.87 5.03 -1.17
CA PRO A 66 29.30 6.10 -0.28
C PRO A 66 30.33 7.06 -0.92
N GLU A 67 30.32 8.33 -0.49
CA GLU A 67 31.22 9.37 -1.02
C GLU A 67 32.69 9.05 -0.78
N ASP A 68 33.05 8.47 0.37
CA ASP A 68 34.42 8.07 0.73
C ASP A 68 34.95 6.90 -0.12
N ARG A 69 34.07 6.26 -0.91
CA ARG A 69 34.34 5.20 -1.89
C ARG A 69 34.18 5.67 -3.34
N GLY A 70 34.04 6.97 -3.54
CA GLY A 70 33.95 7.60 -4.87
C GLY A 70 32.55 7.65 -5.46
N GLY A 71 31.51 7.29 -4.71
CA GLY A 71 30.12 7.44 -5.12
C GLY A 71 29.48 8.76 -4.71
N HIS A 72 28.14 8.83 -4.75
CA HIS A 72 27.38 10.04 -4.44
C HIS A 72 26.76 10.01 -3.04
N GLY A 73 26.79 8.88 -2.31
CA GLY A 73 26.23 8.77 -0.97
C GLY A 73 24.72 9.06 -0.88
N ALA A 74 24.00 8.99 -2.00
CA ALA A 74 22.59 9.36 -2.05
C ALA A 74 21.64 8.24 -1.54
N GLY A 75 22.16 7.04 -1.34
CA GLY A 75 21.45 5.90 -0.76
C GLY A 75 20.67 5.03 -1.75
N LEU A 76 20.22 3.88 -1.23
CA LEU A 76 19.46 2.90 -2.00
C LEU A 76 18.05 3.40 -2.36
N LEU A 77 17.42 4.24 -1.52
CA LEU A 77 16.12 4.82 -1.82
C LEU A 77 16.20 5.71 -3.07
N THR A 78 17.24 6.54 -3.17
CA THR A 78 17.47 7.38 -4.34
C THR A 78 17.74 6.54 -5.58
N LEU A 79 18.56 5.49 -5.46
CA LEU A 79 18.78 4.53 -6.55
C LEU A 79 17.49 3.81 -6.96
N ALA A 80 16.68 3.35 -6.00
CA ALA A 80 15.41 2.68 -6.27
C ALA A 80 14.43 3.56 -7.06
N VAL A 81 14.33 4.84 -6.72
CA VAL A 81 13.51 5.82 -7.44
C VAL A 81 14.01 5.99 -8.89
N ALA A 82 15.32 6.10 -9.09
CA ALA A 82 15.91 6.18 -10.42
C ALA A 82 15.67 4.90 -11.25
N LEU A 83 15.82 3.72 -10.63
CA LEU A 83 15.60 2.43 -11.28
C LEU A 83 14.12 2.16 -11.59
N GLU A 84 13.17 2.63 -10.78
CA GLU A 84 11.75 2.59 -11.14
C GLU A 84 11.49 3.42 -12.40
N ALA A 85 12.03 4.64 -12.47
CA ALA A 85 11.88 5.49 -13.64
C ALA A 85 12.49 4.87 -14.90
N LEU A 86 13.69 4.28 -14.80
CA LEU A 86 14.38 3.59 -15.88
C LEU A 86 13.70 2.28 -16.28
N GLY A 87 13.19 1.51 -15.33
CA GLY A 87 12.53 0.21 -15.53
C GLY A 87 11.30 0.29 -16.46
N ARG A 88 10.72 1.47 -16.58
CA ARG A 88 9.64 1.75 -17.55
C ARG A 88 10.05 1.60 -19.02
N THR A 89 11.34 1.55 -19.33
CA THR A 89 11.86 1.37 -20.70
C THR A 89 12.38 -0.04 -20.97
N VAL A 90 12.37 -0.93 -19.96
CA VAL A 90 12.99 -2.29 -20.03
C VAL A 90 14.37 -2.25 -20.70
N ALA A 91 15.20 -1.28 -20.31
CA ALA A 91 16.50 -1.00 -20.90
C ALA A 91 17.32 -2.29 -21.14
N PRO A 92 17.81 -2.52 -22.37
CA PRO A 92 18.73 -3.61 -22.66
C PRO A 92 20.08 -3.44 -21.98
N GLY A 93 20.76 -4.55 -21.73
CA GLY A 93 22.14 -4.55 -21.24
C GLY A 93 22.31 -4.58 -19.73
N PRO A 94 23.55 -4.37 -19.22
CA PRO A 94 23.96 -4.74 -17.87
C PRO A 94 23.76 -3.65 -16.82
N PHE A 95 23.00 -2.58 -17.07
CA PHE A 95 22.92 -1.43 -16.17
C PHE A 95 22.47 -1.80 -14.74
N VAL A 96 21.31 -2.48 -14.61
CA VAL A 96 20.77 -2.85 -13.30
C VAL A 96 21.64 -3.88 -12.57
N PRO A 97 22.17 -4.94 -13.22
CA PRO A 97 23.17 -5.82 -12.62
C PRO A 97 24.41 -5.08 -12.11
N THR A 98 24.93 -4.12 -12.88
CA THR A 98 26.09 -3.31 -12.48
C THR A 98 25.77 -2.40 -11.31
N ALA A 99 24.59 -1.76 -11.28
CA ALA A 99 24.13 -0.96 -10.15
C ALA A 99 23.98 -1.81 -8.87
N ALA A 100 23.46 -3.04 -9.00
CA ALA A 100 23.37 -3.98 -7.86
C ALA A 100 24.75 -4.35 -7.31
N ALA A 101 25.70 -4.69 -8.20
CA ALA A 101 27.07 -5.01 -7.79
C ALA A 101 27.77 -3.80 -7.16
N ALA A 102 27.61 -2.59 -7.72
CA ALA A 102 28.17 -1.36 -7.15
C ALA A 102 27.58 -1.06 -5.76
N ALA A 103 26.28 -1.25 -5.56
CA ALA A 103 25.63 -1.07 -4.25
C ALA A 103 26.16 -2.09 -3.22
N VAL A 104 26.32 -3.36 -3.59
CA VAL A 104 26.89 -4.39 -2.71
C VAL A 104 28.34 -4.06 -2.35
N LEU A 105 29.18 -3.70 -3.32
CA LEU A 105 30.57 -3.29 -3.08
C LEU A 105 30.67 -2.01 -2.25
N GLY A 106 29.74 -1.09 -2.47
CA GLY A 106 29.62 0.13 -1.68
C GLY A 106 29.26 -0.12 -0.22
N ALA A 107 28.49 -1.18 0.07
CA ALA A 107 28.15 -1.59 1.43
C ALA A 107 29.23 -2.45 2.12
N ALA A 108 30.07 -3.14 1.33
CA ALA A 108 31.11 -4.04 1.86
C ALA A 108 32.33 -3.29 2.35
N ASP A 109 32.98 -3.79 3.41
CA ASP A 109 34.28 -3.31 3.85
C ASP A 109 35.40 -4.13 3.17
N SER A 110 35.82 -3.66 1.97
CA SER A 110 36.73 -4.43 1.13
C SER A 110 37.63 -3.54 0.29
N LYS A 111 38.93 -3.88 0.28
CA LYS A 111 39.95 -3.18 -0.53
C LYS A 111 39.67 -3.34 -2.03
N ILE A 112 39.28 -4.54 -2.44
CA ILE A 112 38.97 -4.80 -3.87
C ILE A 112 37.72 -4.00 -4.33
N GLY A 113 36.77 -3.74 -3.43
CA GLY A 113 35.67 -2.84 -3.71
C GLY A 113 36.12 -1.44 -4.12
N ILE A 114 37.08 -0.86 -3.36
CA ILE A 114 37.60 0.47 -3.66
C ILE A 114 38.30 0.50 -5.02
N GLU A 115 39.00 -0.58 -5.40
CA GLU A 115 39.68 -0.70 -6.69
C GLU A 115 38.69 -0.81 -7.87
N VAL A 116 37.63 -1.56 -7.69
CA VAL A 116 36.66 -1.88 -8.77
C VAL A 116 35.62 -0.79 -8.96
N LEU A 117 35.17 -0.15 -7.88
CA LEU A 117 34.04 0.81 -7.90
C LEU A 117 34.21 1.97 -8.90
N PRO A 118 35.38 2.63 -9.07
CA PRO A 118 35.46 3.74 -10.02
C PRO A 118 35.06 3.36 -11.44
N GLY A 119 35.50 2.21 -11.93
CA GLY A 119 35.13 1.75 -13.27
C GLY A 119 33.68 1.29 -13.40
N LEU A 120 33.04 0.87 -12.29
CA LEU A 120 31.60 0.57 -12.30
C LEU A 120 30.77 1.85 -12.28
N ILE A 121 31.19 2.86 -11.52
CA ILE A 121 30.47 4.14 -11.38
C ILE A 121 30.49 4.92 -12.70
N ASP A 122 31.64 4.99 -13.37
CA ASP A 122 31.77 5.69 -14.65
C ASP A 122 31.29 4.86 -15.86
N GLY A 123 30.92 3.59 -15.64
CA GLY A 123 30.41 2.68 -16.67
C GLY A 123 31.46 2.15 -17.64
N THR A 124 32.77 2.34 -17.38
CA THR A 124 33.85 1.75 -18.19
C THR A 124 34.03 0.26 -17.92
N ARG A 125 33.58 -0.21 -16.74
CA ARG A 125 33.47 -1.64 -16.37
C ARG A 125 32.02 -1.99 -16.04
N THR A 126 31.71 -3.27 -16.19
CA THR A 126 30.41 -3.82 -15.79
C THR A 126 30.59 -4.93 -14.78
N ALA A 127 29.55 -5.13 -13.96
CA ALA A 127 29.55 -6.20 -12.98
C ALA A 127 28.19 -6.87 -12.87
N THR A 128 28.17 -8.05 -12.26
CA THR A 128 26.95 -8.74 -11.88
C THR A 128 27.12 -9.48 -10.56
N VAL A 129 25.99 -9.74 -9.89
CA VAL A 129 25.92 -10.55 -8.67
C VAL A 129 25.28 -11.89 -9.02
N ALA A 130 26.01 -12.97 -8.81
CA ALA A 130 25.52 -14.32 -9.08
C ALA A 130 24.71 -14.83 -7.88
N LEU A 131 23.40 -14.96 -8.02
CA LEU A 131 22.50 -15.41 -6.93
C LEU A 131 22.25 -16.93 -6.92
N GLY A 132 22.97 -17.70 -7.71
CA GLY A 132 22.90 -19.17 -7.74
C GLY A 132 23.46 -19.83 -6.47
N GLY A 133 23.51 -21.15 -6.46
CA GLY A 133 24.16 -21.93 -5.41
C GLY A 133 25.66 -21.56 -5.32
N PRO A 134 26.28 -21.72 -4.13
CA PRO A 134 27.67 -21.28 -3.93
C PRO A 134 28.66 -22.20 -4.66
N LEU A 135 29.77 -21.61 -5.11
CA LEU A 135 30.98 -22.33 -5.50
C LEU A 135 31.62 -22.97 -4.26
N THR A 136 32.56 -23.89 -4.45
CA THR A 136 33.50 -24.32 -3.39
C THR A 136 34.72 -23.41 -3.40
N ALA A 137 35.26 -23.08 -2.21
CA ALA A 137 36.49 -22.30 -2.04
C ALA A 137 37.42 -23.04 -1.12
N GLU A 138 38.45 -23.68 -1.69
CA GLU A 138 39.47 -24.40 -0.93
C GLU A 138 40.61 -23.43 -0.56
N PRO A 139 41.03 -23.36 0.72
CA PRO A 139 42.17 -22.52 1.11
C PRO A 139 43.48 -22.97 0.43
N ASP A 140 44.27 -22.00 -0.08
CA ASP A 140 45.60 -22.23 -0.64
C ASP A 140 46.54 -21.07 -0.22
N GLY A 141 47.18 -21.19 0.94
CA GLY A 141 47.98 -20.13 1.53
C GLY A 141 47.16 -18.87 1.84
N ASP A 142 47.51 -17.74 1.24
CA ASP A 142 46.78 -16.48 1.32
C ASP A 142 45.74 -16.32 0.22
N ALA A 143 45.35 -17.41 -0.42
CA ALA A 143 44.36 -17.42 -1.52
C ALA A 143 43.31 -18.51 -1.32
N TYR A 144 42.30 -18.50 -2.20
CA TYR A 144 41.29 -19.55 -2.33
C TYR A 144 41.28 -20.09 -3.74
N VAL A 145 41.12 -21.40 -3.89
CA VAL A 145 40.85 -22.05 -5.18
C VAL A 145 39.38 -22.28 -5.32
N LEU A 146 38.76 -21.58 -6.27
CA LEU A 146 37.33 -21.66 -6.56
C LEU A 146 37.06 -22.76 -7.59
N SER A 147 36.04 -23.59 -7.31
CA SER A 147 35.56 -24.63 -8.25
C SER A 147 34.04 -24.76 -8.20
N GLY A 148 33.42 -24.98 -9.35
CA GLY A 148 31.99 -25.21 -9.46
C GLY A 148 31.37 -24.45 -10.61
N VAL A 149 30.01 -24.49 -10.63
CA VAL A 149 29.23 -23.94 -11.73
C VAL A 149 28.07 -23.13 -11.16
N LEU A 150 27.84 -21.98 -11.75
CA LEU A 150 26.70 -21.11 -11.52
C LEU A 150 25.88 -21.02 -12.82
N ASP A 151 24.63 -21.42 -12.77
CA ASP A 151 23.73 -21.33 -13.91
C ASP A 151 22.90 -20.04 -13.89
N ALA A 152 22.48 -19.58 -15.07
CA ALA A 152 21.58 -18.45 -15.24
C ALA A 152 22.05 -17.13 -14.60
N VAL A 153 23.37 -16.87 -14.62
CA VAL A 153 23.91 -15.61 -14.10
C VAL A 153 23.60 -14.49 -15.08
N VAL A 154 22.78 -13.53 -14.62
CA VAL A 154 22.27 -12.44 -15.43
C VAL A 154 23.41 -11.48 -15.82
N ALA A 155 23.49 -11.13 -17.10
CA ALA A 155 24.50 -10.23 -17.69
C ALA A 155 25.96 -10.68 -17.49
N ALA A 156 26.22 -11.95 -17.15
CA ALA A 156 27.58 -12.44 -16.94
C ALA A 156 28.39 -12.53 -18.23
N GLU A 157 27.74 -12.60 -19.37
CA GLU A 157 28.39 -12.77 -20.69
C GLU A 157 29.43 -11.67 -20.99
N HIS A 158 29.18 -10.47 -20.51
CA HIS A 158 30.02 -9.29 -20.73
C HIS A 158 30.49 -8.62 -19.43
N ALA A 159 30.30 -9.27 -18.28
CA ALA A 159 30.69 -8.70 -17.01
C ALA A 159 32.22 -8.74 -16.81
N ASP A 160 32.83 -7.59 -16.53
CA ASP A 160 34.26 -7.51 -16.17
C ASP A 160 34.52 -8.09 -14.77
N VAL A 161 33.47 -8.01 -13.90
CA VAL A 161 33.55 -8.41 -12.51
C VAL A 161 32.30 -9.20 -12.12
N LEU A 162 32.48 -10.32 -11.45
CA LEU A 162 31.40 -11.10 -10.87
C LEU A 162 31.56 -11.16 -9.35
N LEU A 163 30.48 -10.88 -8.65
CA LEU A 163 30.35 -11.15 -7.22
C LEU A 163 29.72 -12.54 -7.10
N VAL A 164 30.50 -13.53 -6.65
CA VAL A 164 30.06 -14.92 -6.59
C VAL A 164 29.97 -15.41 -5.14
N PRO A 165 28.93 -16.17 -4.76
CA PRO A 165 28.88 -16.83 -3.47
C PRO A 165 29.81 -18.06 -3.50
N ALA A 166 30.59 -18.27 -2.44
CA ALA A 166 31.42 -19.45 -2.30
C ALA A 166 31.45 -19.96 -0.85
N VAL A 167 31.51 -21.26 -0.66
CA VAL A 167 31.63 -21.89 0.65
C VAL A 167 33.11 -21.88 1.08
N VAL A 168 33.40 -21.13 2.12
CA VAL A 168 34.68 -21.05 2.79
C VAL A 168 34.54 -21.70 4.17
N GLY A 169 35.04 -22.91 4.32
CA GLY A 169 34.73 -23.75 5.50
C GLY A 169 33.25 -24.11 5.54
N ASP A 170 32.53 -23.66 6.58
CA ASP A 170 31.09 -23.91 6.75
C ASP A 170 30.22 -22.67 6.46
N VAL A 171 30.80 -21.60 5.92
CA VAL A 171 30.13 -20.30 5.74
C VAL A 171 30.17 -19.88 4.28
N VAL A 172 29.03 -19.40 3.77
CA VAL A 172 28.98 -18.75 2.45
C VAL A 172 29.54 -17.32 2.57
N ARG A 173 30.58 -17.05 1.76
CA ARG A 173 31.21 -15.73 1.59
C ARG A 173 30.99 -15.24 0.17
N TRP A 174 31.03 -13.94 -0.01
CA TRP A 174 31.00 -13.32 -1.32
C TRP A 174 32.41 -12.97 -1.76
N ILE A 175 32.77 -13.36 -2.97
CA ILE A 175 34.11 -13.20 -3.53
C ILE A 175 34.00 -12.44 -4.85
N VAL A 176 34.90 -11.47 -5.04
CA VAL A 176 35.01 -10.69 -6.28
C VAL A 176 35.96 -11.40 -7.22
N VAL A 177 35.46 -11.80 -8.39
CA VAL A 177 36.25 -12.51 -9.42
C VAL A 177 36.24 -11.70 -10.72
N ASP A 178 37.41 -11.59 -11.37
CA ASP A 178 37.47 -10.98 -12.69
C ASP A 178 36.82 -11.91 -13.73
N GLY A 179 35.98 -11.34 -14.59
CA GLY A 179 35.21 -12.13 -15.57
C GLY A 179 36.08 -12.95 -16.53
N GLY A 180 37.29 -12.43 -16.83
CA GLY A 180 38.27 -13.12 -17.68
C GLY A 180 38.88 -14.39 -17.07
N ASP A 181 38.78 -14.59 -15.75
CA ASP A 181 39.27 -15.78 -15.06
C ASP A 181 38.23 -16.91 -15.05
N LEU A 182 37.01 -16.65 -15.45
CA LEU A 182 35.89 -17.59 -15.46
C LEU A 182 35.54 -18.03 -16.89
N THR A 183 35.06 -19.24 -17.04
CA THR A 183 34.51 -19.70 -18.32
C THR A 183 33.02 -19.37 -18.36
N THR A 184 32.65 -18.48 -19.28
CA THR A 184 31.28 -18.02 -19.45
C THR A 184 30.67 -18.58 -20.74
N THR A 185 29.54 -19.30 -20.60
CA THR A 185 28.81 -19.85 -21.76
C THR A 185 27.42 -19.23 -21.82
N PRO A 186 27.10 -18.46 -22.89
CA PRO A 186 25.78 -17.85 -23.06
C PRO A 186 24.63 -18.86 -22.99
N GLN A 187 23.53 -18.45 -22.37
CA GLN A 187 22.30 -19.24 -22.26
C GLN A 187 21.12 -18.44 -22.84
N ASP A 188 20.23 -19.14 -23.55
CA ASP A 188 18.97 -18.54 -24.01
C ASP A 188 18.04 -18.30 -22.82
N GLY A 189 18.00 -17.06 -22.33
CA GLY A 189 17.14 -16.65 -21.22
C GLY A 189 15.74 -16.24 -21.67
N ILE A 190 14.79 -16.21 -20.73
CA ILE A 190 13.43 -15.72 -20.98
C ILE A 190 13.43 -14.21 -21.27
N ASP A 191 14.32 -13.44 -20.66
CA ASP A 191 14.51 -12.01 -20.94
C ASP A 191 15.48 -11.85 -22.10
N VAL A 192 14.93 -11.56 -23.26
CA VAL A 192 15.68 -11.41 -24.51
C VAL A 192 16.46 -10.09 -24.61
N LEU A 193 16.30 -9.19 -23.64
CA LEU A 193 16.96 -7.87 -23.59
C LEU A 193 18.17 -7.86 -22.65
N ARG A 194 18.29 -8.90 -21.82
CA ARG A 194 19.38 -9.04 -20.85
C ARG A 194 19.88 -10.49 -20.89
N GLY A 195 21.06 -10.69 -21.39
CA GLY A 195 21.66 -12.01 -21.50
C GLY A 195 21.81 -12.71 -20.15
N SER A 196 21.87 -14.02 -20.20
CA SER A 196 22.23 -14.88 -19.06
C SER A 196 23.29 -15.85 -19.51
N ALA A 197 24.15 -16.28 -18.59
CA ALA A 197 25.19 -17.24 -18.90
C ALA A 197 25.37 -18.27 -17.78
N ARG A 198 25.84 -19.44 -18.17
CA ARG A 198 26.47 -20.41 -17.30
C ARG A 198 27.91 -19.96 -17.04
N VAL A 199 28.28 -19.87 -15.79
CA VAL A 199 29.62 -19.44 -15.32
C VAL A 199 30.30 -20.61 -14.63
N GLU A 200 31.49 -20.99 -15.05
CA GLU A 200 32.27 -22.09 -14.50
C GLU A 200 33.62 -21.59 -13.97
N ALA A 201 33.89 -21.94 -12.73
CA ALA A 201 35.19 -21.79 -12.11
C ALA A 201 35.88 -23.17 -12.10
N ASP A 202 36.93 -23.35 -12.89
CA ASP A 202 37.74 -24.56 -12.92
C ASP A 202 39.07 -24.27 -12.24
N ARG A 203 39.13 -24.46 -10.90
CA ARG A 203 40.29 -24.22 -10.04
C ARG A 203 40.84 -22.77 -10.16
N VAL A 204 39.98 -21.81 -10.18
CA VAL A 204 40.36 -20.38 -10.28
C VAL A 204 40.94 -19.93 -8.92
N THR A 205 42.19 -19.44 -8.93
CA THR A 205 42.85 -18.94 -7.74
C THR A 205 42.54 -17.46 -7.54
N VAL A 206 42.00 -17.09 -6.37
CA VAL A 206 41.72 -15.71 -5.98
C VAL A 206 42.38 -15.39 -4.65
N GLY A 207 42.92 -14.16 -4.50
CA GLY A 207 43.49 -13.71 -3.24
C GLY A 207 42.46 -13.59 -2.12
N SER A 208 42.86 -13.78 -0.88
CA SER A 208 41.96 -13.61 0.28
C SER A 208 41.43 -12.18 0.42
N ASP A 209 42.10 -11.20 -0.13
CA ASP A 209 41.70 -9.78 -0.19
C ASP A 209 40.51 -9.53 -1.13
N ARG A 210 40.12 -10.53 -1.92
CA ARG A 210 38.92 -10.48 -2.80
C ARG A 210 37.63 -10.96 -2.11
N VAL A 211 37.72 -11.45 -0.87
CA VAL A 211 36.55 -11.79 -0.06
C VAL A 211 35.93 -10.51 0.48
N LEU A 212 34.58 -10.38 0.34
CA LEU A 212 33.87 -9.24 0.87
C LEU A 212 33.65 -9.41 2.39
N ASP A 213 34.12 -8.46 3.16
CA ASP A 213 33.87 -8.32 4.59
C ASP A 213 32.79 -7.26 4.84
N GLY A 214 32.20 -7.26 6.03
CA GLY A 214 31.16 -6.29 6.41
C GLY A 214 29.77 -6.53 5.82
N VAL A 215 29.63 -7.47 4.86
CA VAL A 215 28.33 -7.87 4.30
C VAL A 215 28.19 -9.38 4.36
N ASP A 216 27.10 -9.85 4.94
CA ASP A 216 26.72 -11.26 4.92
C ASP A 216 25.84 -11.59 3.70
N ALA A 217 25.54 -12.89 3.52
CA ALA A 217 24.73 -13.33 2.40
C ALA A 217 23.29 -12.75 2.41
N ARG A 218 22.76 -12.46 3.59
CA ARG A 218 21.44 -11.88 3.75
C ARG A 218 21.42 -10.42 3.28
N ARG A 219 22.39 -9.62 3.73
CA ARG A 219 22.52 -8.21 3.34
C ARG A 219 22.72 -8.07 1.83
N VAL A 220 23.57 -8.90 1.21
CA VAL A 220 23.73 -8.92 -0.26
C VAL A 220 22.40 -9.21 -0.94
N GLN A 221 21.67 -10.22 -0.45
CA GLN A 221 20.37 -10.56 -1.00
C GLN A 221 19.34 -9.45 -0.84
N SER A 222 19.34 -8.75 0.30
CA SER A 222 18.45 -7.61 0.57
C SER A 222 18.70 -6.46 -0.41
N ILE A 223 19.99 -6.07 -0.60
CA ILE A 223 20.37 -5.03 -1.57
C ILE A 223 19.95 -5.42 -2.99
N VAL A 224 20.27 -6.64 -3.43
CA VAL A 224 19.90 -7.12 -4.77
C VAL A 224 18.38 -7.17 -4.95
N SER A 225 17.64 -7.61 -3.93
CA SER A 225 16.16 -7.65 -3.95
C SER A 225 15.57 -6.26 -4.14
N VAL A 226 16.12 -5.24 -3.46
CA VAL A 226 15.65 -3.85 -3.60
C VAL A 226 15.98 -3.31 -4.99
N VAL A 227 17.19 -3.52 -5.50
CA VAL A 227 17.61 -3.00 -6.81
C VAL A 227 16.80 -3.60 -7.96
N PHE A 228 16.69 -4.93 -8.03
CA PHE A 228 15.87 -5.58 -9.07
C PHE A 228 14.36 -5.38 -8.83
N GLY A 229 13.94 -5.31 -7.57
CA GLY A 229 12.57 -4.98 -7.22
C GLY A 229 12.16 -3.58 -7.68
N ALA A 230 13.04 -2.59 -7.56
CA ALA A 230 12.80 -1.24 -8.06
C ALA A 230 12.62 -1.20 -9.59
N GLU A 231 13.44 -1.96 -10.34
CA GLU A 231 13.22 -2.14 -11.77
C GLU A 231 11.87 -2.80 -12.06
N ALA A 232 11.49 -3.82 -11.28
CA ALA A 232 10.19 -4.49 -11.43
C ALA A 232 9.01 -3.54 -11.17
N VAL A 233 9.13 -2.58 -10.24
CA VAL A 233 8.13 -1.52 -10.04
C VAL A 233 8.03 -0.63 -11.28
N GLY A 234 9.14 -0.35 -11.96
CA GLY A 234 9.12 0.35 -13.26
C GLY A 234 8.36 -0.42 -14.35
N VAL A 235 8.56 -1.73 -14.42
CA VAL A 235 7.79 -2.64 -15.29
C VAL A 235 6.30 -2.57 -14.98
N LEU A 236 5.93 -2.70 -13.70
CA LEU A 236 4.55 -2.53 -13.21
C LEU A 236 3.94 -1.21 -13.65
N SER A 237 4.67 -0.12 -13.42
CA SER A 237 4.24 1.25 -13.73
C SER A 237 3.94 1.44 -15.23
N TRP A 238 4.77 0.89 -16.11
CA TRP A 238 4.52 0.92 -17.55
C TRP A 238 3.27 0.11 -17.90
N CYS A 239 3.17 -1.13 -17.41
CA CYS A 239 2.03 -2.01 -17.71
C CYS A 239 0.69 -1.39 -17.27
N VAL A 240 0.63 -0.78 -16.08
CA VAL A 240 -0.57 -0.11 -15.56
C VAL A 240 -0.95 1.06 -16.47
N SER A 241 0.01 1.94 -16.78
CA SER A 241 -0.27 3.12 -17.58
C SER A 241 -0.68 2.75 -19.01
N THR A 242 0.01 1.80 -19.65
CA THR A 242 -0.28 1.38 -21.03
C THR A 242 -1.64 0.69 -21.13
N ALA A 243 -1.98 -0.18 -20.19
CA ALA A 243 -3.31 -0.82 -20.15
C ALA A 243 -4.43 0.18 -19.91
N ALA A 244 -4.24 1.14 -19.02
CA ALA A 244 -5.23 2.19 -18.75
C ALA A 244 -5.44 3.09 -19.97
N GLU A 245 -4.39 3.54 -20.64
CA GLU A 245 -4.50 4.36 -21.83
C GLU A 245 -5.18 3.61 -23.01
N TYR A 246 -4.84 2.33 -23.19
CA TYR A 246 -5.52 1.50 -24.17
C TYR A 246 -7.01 1.33 -23.83
N ALA A 247 -7.34 1.11 -22.56
CA ALA A 247 -8.73 0.97 -22.11
C ALA A 247 -9.56 2.25 -22.31
N LYS A 248 -8.95 3.43 -22.26
CA LYS A 248 -9.61 4.73 -22.54
C LYS A 248 -9.91 4.93 -24.02
N THR A 249 -9.04 4.43 -24.90
CA THR A 249 -9.07 4.76 -26.34
C THR A 249 -9.66 3.66 -27.22
N ARG A 250 -9.50 2.39 -26.84
CA ARG A 250 -10.01 1.25 -27.60
C ARG A 250 -11.51 1.14 -27.50
N VAL A 251 -12.20 1.25 -28.63
CA VAL A 251 -13.66 1.12 -28.71
C VAL A 251 -14.05 -0.28 -29.18
N GLN A 252 -14.94 -0.94 -28.43
CA GLN A 252 -15.65 -2.15 -28.81
C GLN A 252 -17.10 -2.08 -28.28
N PHE A 253 -18.03 -2.70 -28.99
CA PHE A 253 -19.46 -2.62 -28.64
C PHE A 253 -19.98 -1.17 -28.50
N GLY A 254 -19.42 -0.25 -29.29
CA GLY A 254 -19.84 1.16 -29.37
C GLY A 254 -19.32 2.07 -28.26
N ARG A 255 -18.46 1.58 -27.36
CA ARG A 255 -17.89 2.38 -26.26
C ARG A 255 -16.45 1.99 -25.92
N PRO A 256 -15.66 2.86 -25.25
CA PRO A 256 -14.33 2.51 -24.76
C PRO A 256 -14.37 1.26 -23.88
N ILE A 257 -13.37 0.37 -24.02
CA ILE A 257 -13.39 -0.89 -23.25
C ILE A 257 -13.25 -0.66 -21.75
N GLY A 258 -12.66 0.46 -21.31
CA GLY A 258 -12.58 0.87 -19.92
C GLY A 258 -13.91 1.22 -19.24
N GLN A 259 -14.99 1.34 -19.98
CA GLN A 259 -16.36 1.43 -19.46
C GLN A 259 -16.92 0.07 -19.04
N PHE A 260 -16.41 -1.04 -19.58
CA PHE A 260 -16.83 -2.36 -19.12
C PHE A 260 -16.24 -2.63 -17.73
N GLN A 261 -17.09 -2.92 -16.75
CA GLN A 261 -16.74 -3.11 -15.35
C GLN A 261 -15.57 -4.10 -15.17
N ALA A 262 -15.59 -5.23 -15.86
CA ALA A 262 -14.54 -6.23 -15.76
C ALA A 262 -13.15 -5.70 -16.20
N VAL A 263 -13.08 -4.88 -17.24
CA VAL A 263 -11.83 -4.24 -17.70
C VAL A 263 -11.41 -3.15 -16.73
N LYS A 264 -12.35 -2.30 -16.30
CA LYS A 264 -12.12 -1.24 -15.32
C LYS A 264 -11.54 -1.81 -14.02
N HIS A 265 -12.16 -2.86 -13.48
CA HIS A 265 -11.72 -3.51 -12.26
C HIS A 265 -10.35 -4.20 -12.41
N LYS A 266 -10.09 -4.81 -13.55
CA LYS A 266 -8.77 -5.37 -13.86
C LYS A 266 -7.70 -4.28 -13.79
N CYS A 267 -7.88 -3.15 -14.47
CA CYS A 267 -6.97 -2.02 -14.38
C CYS A 267 -6.84 -1.47 -12.95
N ALA A 268 -7.95 -1.40 -12.20
CA ALA A 268 -7.91 -0.95 -10.80
C ALA A 268 -7.05 -1.88 -9.92
N HIS A 269 -7.18 -3.20 -10.07
CA HIS A 269 -6.32 -4.17 -9.37
C HIS A 269 -4.84 -4.02 -9.75
N MET A 270 -4.55 -3.76 -11.04
CA MET A 270 -3.18 -3.46 -11.48
C MET A 270 -2.62 -2.21 -10.78
N GLY A 271 -3.44 -1.16 -10.64
CA GLY A 271 -3.06 0.06 -9.91
C GLY A 271 -2.80 -0.19 -8.42
N ILE A 272 -3.66 -0.97 -7.76
CA ILE A 272 -3.48 -1.37 -6.35
C ILE A 272 -2.16 -2.14 -6.18
N ALA A 273 -1.87 -3.09 -7.08
CA ALA A 273 -0.64 -3.86 -7.03
C ALA A 273 0.62 -2.98 -7.19
N LEU A 274 0.57 -1.95 -8.05
CA LEU A 274 1.64 -0.97 -8.20
C LEU A 274 1.86 -0.17 -6.92
N GLU A 275 0.80 0.32 -6.28
CA GLU A 275 0.92 1.09 -5.04
C GLU A 275 1.53 0.27 -3.89
N LYS A 276 1.12 -0.99 -3.76
CA LYS A 276 1.72 -1.94 -2.79
C LYS A 276 3.20 -2.17 -3.07
N ALA A 277 3.55 -2.45 -4.33
CA ALA A 277 4.92 -2.72 -4.74
C ALA A 277 5.85 -1.53 -4.48
N ARG A 278 5.40 -0.31 -4.81
CA ARG A 278 6.11 0.94 -4.52
C ARG A 278 6.37 1.10 -3.04
N ALA A 279 5.31 1.00 -2.23
CA ALA A 279 5.42 1.17 -0.79
C ALA A 279 6.45 0.20 -0.19
N ALA A 280 6.41 -1.07 -0.57
CA ALA A 280 7.32 -2.10 -0.07
C ALA A 280 8.79 -1.85 -0.48
N ILE A 281 9.06 -1.44 -1.74
CA ILE A 281 10.44 -1.17 -2.20
C ILE A 281 11.01 0.08 -1.56
N TRP A 282 10.24 1.15 -1.45
CA TRP A 282 10.72 2.39 -0.85
C TRP A 282 11.01 2.21 0.65
N ASP A 283 10.15 1.47 1.36
CA ASP A 283 10.38 1.12 2.77
C ASP A 283 11.66 0.29 2.95
N ALA A 284 11.83 -0.76 2.14
CA ALA A 284 13.01 -1.62 2.21
C ALA A 284 14.30 -0.86 1.88
N ALA A 285 14.27 0.00 0.86
CA ALA A 285 15.41 0.83 0.48
C ALA A 285 15.77 1.82 1.58
N SER A 286 14.78 2.53 2.13
CA SER A 286 14.97 3.48 3.24
C SER A 286 15.51 2.80 4.49
N ALA A 287 15.01 1.61 4.83
CA ALA A 287 15.49 0.84 5.97
C ALA A 287 16.96 0.42 5.84
N LEU A 288 17.35 0.01 4.62
CA LEU A 288 18.74 -0.35 4.33
C LEU A 288 19.68 0.86 4.38
N ASP A 289 19.22 2.05 4.01
CA ASP A 289 20.02 3.28 4.04
C ASP A 289 20.37 3.73 5.45
N VAL A 290 19.50 3.49 6.42
CA VAL A 290 19.71 3.87 7.83
C VAL A 290 20.20 2.69 8.68
N ASP A 291 20.53 1.55 8.06
CA ASP A 291 20.94 0.31 8.71
C ASP A 291 19.97 -0.13 9.84
N ASP A 292 18.67 0.00 9.58
CA ASP A 292 17.61 -0.39 10.51
C ASP A 292 17.70 -1.88 10.84
N ALA A 293 17.54 -2.24 12.10
CA ALA A 293 17.60 -3.63 12.56
C ALA A 293 16.58 -4.55 11.86
N THR A 294 15.54 -3.97 11.25
CA THR A 294 14.49 -4.69 10.49
C THR A 294 14.65 -4.55 8.97
N ALA A 295 15.76 -3.99 8.49
CA ALA A 295 15.98 -3.72 7.06
C ALA A 295 15.88 -4.98 6.19
N ASP A 296 16.51 -6.08 6.64
CA ASP A 296 16.45 -7.35 5.93
C ASP A 296 15.02 -7.94 5.91
N PHE A 297 14.24 -7.72 6.98
CA PHE A 297 12.84 -8.10 7.00
C PHE A 297 12.02 -7.29 5.97
N ALA A 298 12.22 -5.98 5.91
CA ALA A 298 11.57 -5.13 4.90
C ALA A 298 11.92 -5.57 3.47
N ALA A 299 13.19 -5.92 3.22
CA ALA A 299 13.64 -6.42 1.92
C ALA A 299 12.99 -7.78 1.56
N GLU A 300 12.82 -8.70 2.53
CA GLU A 300 12.12 -9.97 2.31
C GLU A 300 10.62 -9.75 2.02
N VAL A 301 9.96 -8.82 2.72
CA VAL A 301 8.57 -8.42 2.43
C VAL A 301 8.45 -7.86 1.00
N ALA A 302 9.35 -6.97 0.61
CA ALA A 302 9.38 -6.42 -0.75
C ALA A 302 9.64 -7.52 -1.80
N ALA A 303 10.58 -8.43 -1.54
CA ALA A 303 10.88 -9.55 -2.43
C ALA A 303 9.75 -10.57 -2.53
N LEU A 304 8.89 -10.67 -1.53
CA LEU A 304 7.68 -11.51 -1.57
C LEU A 304 6.57 -10.85 -2.41
N ILE A 305 6.38 -9.53 -2.30
CA ILE A 305 5.26 -8.82 -2.93
C ILE A 305 5.56 -8.48 -4.39
N VAL A 306 6.72 -7.89 -4.68
CA VAL A 306 6.97 -7.14 -5.92
C VAL A 306 7.11 -8.03 -7.16
N PRO A 307 7.89 -9.13 -7.16
CA PRO A 307 8.10 -9.92 -8.37
C PRO A 307 6.83 -10.59 -8.89
N ASP A 308 5.99 -11.12 -8.00
CA ASP A 308 4.72 -11.73 -8.39
C ASP A 308 3.70 -10.69 -8.85
N ALA A 309 3.66 -9.52 -8.19
CA ALA A 309 2.84 -8.40 -8.65
C ALA A 309 3.24 -7.96 -10.07
N ALA A 310 4.55 -7.87 -10.37
CA ALA A 310 5.04 -7.51 -11.69
C ALA A 310 4.61 -8.51 -12.76
N VAL A 311 4.72 -9.80 -12.48
CA VAL A 311 4.30 -10.86 -13.41
C VAL A 311 2.79 -10.81 -13.64
N GLN A 312 1.99 -10.71 -12.56
CA GLN A 312 0.52 -10.68 -12.68
C GLN A 312 0.05 -9.43 -13.45
N VAL A 313 0.61 -8.28 -13.15
CA VAL A 313 0.23 -7.02 -13.83
C VAL A 313 0.65 -7.02 -15.31
N ALA A 314 1.81 -7.62 -15.63
CA ALA A 314 2.21 -7.77 -17.03
C ALA A 314 1.27 -8.72 -17.81
N GLN A 315 0.82 -9.81 -17.17
CA GLN A 315 -0.20 -10.71 -17.75
C GLN A 315 -1.53 -9.96 -17.97
N ASP A 316 -1.97 -9.17 -17.00
CA ASP A 316 -3.20 -8.39 -17.10
C ASP A 316 -3.09 -7.29 -18.14
N CYS A 317 -1.91 -6.69 -18.33
CA CYS A 317 -1.64 -5.74 -19.41
C CYS A 317 -1.83 -6.42 -20.78
N ILE A 318 -1.25 -7.60 -20.99
CA ILE A 318 -1.45 -8.39 -22.22
C ILE A 318 -2.95 -8.69 -22.42
N GLN A 319 -3.63 -9.13 -21.35
CA GLN A 319 -5.06 -9.46 -21.42
C GLN A 319 -5.93 -8.26 -21.79
N VAL A 320 -5.66 -7.06 -21.25
CA VAL A 320 -6.41 -5.83 -21.56
C VAL A 320 -6.23 -5.45 -23.04
N HIS A 321 -5.01 -5.63 -23.59
CA HIS A 321 -4.74 -5.38 -25.01
C HIS A 321 -5.38 -6.43 -25.95
N GLY A 322 -5.72 -7.61 -25.42
CA GLY A 322 -6.30 -8.69 -26.23
C GLY A 322 -5.31 -9.23 -27.27
N GLY A 323 -5.77 -9.50 -28.48
CA GLY A 323 -4.96 -10.13 -29.52
C GLY A 323 -3.65 -9.42 -29.83
N ILE A 324 -3.64 -8.07 -29.87
CA ILE A 324 -2.42 -7.29 -30.16
C ILE A 324 -1.38 -7.47 -29.04
N GLY A 325 -1.80 -7.55 -27.78
CA GLY A 325 -0.90 -7.76 -26.63
C GLY A 325 -0.14 -9.09 -26.67
N PHE A 326 -0.63 -10.07 -27.40
CA PHE A 326 0.01 -11.38 -27.60
C PHE A 326 0.97 -11.40 -28.80
N THR A 327 0.91 -10.40 -29.68
CA THR A 327 1.77 -10.37 -30.87
C THR A 327 3.16 -9.84 -30.56
N TRP A 328 4.13 -10.21 -31.40
CA TRP A 328 5.50 -9.68 -31.35
C TRP A 328 5.58 -8.17 -31.63
N GLU A 329 4.57 -7.60 -32.29
CA GLU A 329 4.48 -6.18 -32.60
C GLU A 329 4.26 -5.27 -31.39
N HIS A 330 3.64 -5.79 -30.32
CA HIS A 330 3.37 -5.04 -29.10
C HIS A 330 4.42 -5.33 -28.03
N ASP A 331 4.90 -4.30 -27.31
CA ASP A 331 6.00 -4.43 -26.35
C ASP A 331 5.65 -5.15 -25.05
N ALA A 332 4.37 -5.39 -24.74
CA ALA A 332 3.93 -5.99 -23.47
C ALA A 332 4.64 -7.30 -23.13
N HIS A 333 5.00 -8.12 -24.15
CA HIS A 333 5.72 -9.37 -23.91
C HIS A 333 7.15 -9.14 -23.40
N LEU A 334 7.81 -8.02 -23.73
CA LEU A 334 9.15 -7.68 -23.24
C LEU A 334 9.11 -7.37 -21.74
N TYR A 335 8.09 -6.63 -21.30
CA TYR A 335 7.84 -6.36 -19.88
C TYR A 335 7.49 -7.62 -19.11
N TYR A 336 6.64 -8.49 -19.68
CA TYR A 336 6.31 -9.77 -19.08
C TYR A 336 7.55 -10.67 -18.91
N ARG A 337 8.41 -10.75 -19.93
CA ARG A 337 9.67 -11.51 -19.91
C ARG A 337 10.62 -10.98 -18.84
N ARG A 338 10.79 -9.65 -18.75
CA ARG A 338 11.58 -9.00 -17.70
C ARG A 338 11.04 -9.31 -16.31
N ALA A 339 9.72 -9.22 -16.09
CA ALA A 339 9.08 -9.57 -14.80
C ALA A 339 9.33 -11.03 -14.42
N LEU A 340 9.21 -11.95 -15.37
CA LEU A 340 9.49 -13.38 -15.15
C LEU A 340 10.96 -13.64 -14.79
N ALA A 341 11.89 -12.98 -15.47
CA ALA A 341 13.32 -13.11 -15.19
C ALA A 341 13.66 -12.59 -13.77
N ILE A 342 13.14 -11.41 -13.40
CA ILE A 342 13.35 -10.85 -12.05
C ILE A 342 12.76 -11.78 -10.99
N ARG A 343 11.54 -12.32 -11.21
CA ARG A 343 10.93 -13.27 -10.27
C ARG A 343 11.78 -14.52 -10.09
N GLY A 344 12.29 -15.09 -11.18
CA GLY A 344 13.16 -16.26 -11.12
C GLY A 344 14.49 -15.98 -10.42
N LEU A 345 15.05 -14.79 -10.61
CA LEU A 345 16.30 -14.36 -9.99
C LEU A 345 16.19 -14.21 -8.48
N LEU A 346 15.09 -13.64 -7.99
CA LEU A 346 14.92 -13.33 -6.57
C LEU A 346 14.47 -14.53 -5.70
N GLY A 347 14.29 -15.72 -6.27
CA GLY A 347 13.92 -16.95 -5.57
C GLY A 347 12.42 -17.20 -5.53
N THR A 348 12.03 -18.32 -4.93
CA THR A 348 10.64 -18.76 -4.91
C THR A 348 9.80 -17.97 -3.91
N ARG A 349 8.50 -17.86 -4.20
CA ARG A 349 7.52 -17.21 -3.30
C ARG A 349 7.46 -17.95 -1.96
N GLU A 350 7.54 -19.26 -2.00
CA GLU A 350 7.48 -20.14 -0.84
C GLU A 350 8.64 -19.88 0.13
N GLU A 351 9.87 -19.78 -0.39
CA GLU A 351 11.06 -19.47 0.41
C GLU A 351 10.99 -18.10 1.04
N ARG A 352 10.49 -17.09 0.31
CA ARG A 352 10.33 -15.72 0.80
C ARG A 352 9.29 -15.66 1.91
N ALA A 353 8.12 -16.26 1.70
CA ALA A 353 7.07 -16.31 2.70
C ALA A 353 7.50 -17.04 3.98
N GLU A 354 8.23 -18.17 3.85
CA GLU A 354 8.79 -18.88 5.00
C GLU A 354 9.76 -18.02 5.80
N ARG A 355 10.64 -17.24 5.12
CA ARG A 355 11.58 -16.32 5.80
C ARG A 355 10.86 -15.18 6.53
N VAL A 356 9.84 -14.58 5.90
CA VAL A 356 9.00 -13.56 6.55
C VAL A 356 8.32 -14.13 7.78
N ALA A 357 7.70 -15.31 7.66
CA ALA A 357 7.04 -16.00 8.78
C ALA A 357 8.02 -16.29 9.92
N GLN A 358 9.19 -16.84 9.61
CA GLN A 358 10.18 -17.21 10.60
C GLN A 358 10.69 -15.99 11.38
N GLN A 359 11.01 -14.89 10.71
CA GLN A 359 11.44 -13.66 11.35
C GLN A 359 10.33 -13.10 12.26
N SER A 360 9.09 -13.06 11.79
CA SER A 360 7.95 -12.59 12.59
C SER A 360 7.69 -13.46 13.82
N LEU A 361 7.80 -14.77 13.69
CA LEU A 361 7.64 -15.71 14.81
C LEU A 361 8.73 -15.54 15.86
N THR A 362 9.95 -15.14 15.47
CA THR A 362 11.06 -14.84 16.39
C THR A 362 10.98 -13.44 17.00
N GLY A 363 9.98 -12.67 16.65
CA GLY A 363 9.69 -11.37 17.27
C GLY A 363 10.13 -10.16 16.46
N VAL A 364 10.59 -10.34 15.22
CA VAL A 364 10.84 -9.19 14.34
C VAL A 364 9.50 -8.56 13.97
N VAL A 365 9.34 -7.31 14.34
CA VAL A 365 8.18 -6.48 14.01
C VAL A 365 8.71 -5.18 13.44
N ARG A 366 8.22 -4.80 12.26
CA ARG A 366 8.56 -3.52 11.66
C ARG A 366 7.38 -2.56 11.81
N HIS A 367 7.65 -1.45 12.46
CA HIS A 367 6.72 -0.33 12.53
C HIS A 367 7.23 0.77 11.62
N SER A 368 6.38 1.22 10.72
CA SER A 368 6.66 2.40 9.89
C SER A 368 6.51 3.64 10.75
N GLU A 369 7.59 4.06 11.42
CA GLU A 369 7.60 5.36 12.08
C GLU A 369 7.64 6.45 11.01
N LEU A 370 6.58 7.28 10.99
CA LEU A 370 6.57 8.47 10.16
C LEU A 370 7.56 9.50 10.74
N GLU A 371 8.59 9.82 10.00
CA GLU A 371 9.38 11.01 10.29
C GLU A 371 8.49 12.25 10.10
N LEU A 372 8.04 12.80 11.21
CA LEU A 372 7.30 14.05 11.20
C LEU A 372 8.27 15.23 11.02
N PRO A 373 7.81 16.32 10.38
CA PRO A 373 8.60 17.54 10.28
C PRO A 373 9.11 18.02 11.63
N PRO A 374 10.24 18.76 11.70
CA PRO A 374 10.83 19.24 12.95
C PRO A 374 9.86 20.03 13.84
N GLU A 375 8.90 20.72 13.25
CA GLU A 375 7.84 21.47 13.93
C GLU A 375 6.95 20.57 14.81
N ALA A 376 6.92 19.27 14.56
CA ALA A 376 6.19 18.32 15.39
C ALA A 376 6.74 18.26 16.82
N ALA A 377 8.01 18.53 17.05
CA ALA A 377 8.61 18.51 18.37
C ALA A 377 8.02 19.60 19.29
N ASP A 378 7.91 20.82 18.77
CA ASP A 378 7.32 21.95 19.51
C ASP A 378 5.81 21.72 19.74
N LEU A 379 5.11 21.20 18.74
CA LEU A 379 3.70 20.84 18.87
C LEU A 379 3.48 19.77 19.94
N ARG A 380 4.34 18.74 20.03
CA ARG A 380 4.26 17.70 21.07
C ARG A 380 4.35 18.31 22.48
N VAL A 381 5.30 19.22 22.68
CA VAL A 381 5.47 19.88 23.99
C VAL A 381 4.20 20.67 24.35
N ALA A 382 3.66 21.43 23.39
CA ALA A 382 2.46 22.23 23.64
C ALA A 382 1.22 21.34 23.89
N VAL A 383 0.98 20.34 23.05
CA VAL A 383 -0.16 19.41 23.18
C VAL A 383 -0.09 18.65 24.50
N ARG A 384 1.08 18.13 24.88
CA ARG A 384 1.26 17.42 26.15
C ARG A 384 0.97 18.29 27.36
N ALA A 385 1.45 19.54 27.36
CA ALA A 385 1.18 20.46 28.46
C ALA A 385 -0.32 20.79 28.61
N GLU A 386 -1.07 20.87 27.50
CA GLU A 386 -2.50 21.09 27.51
C GLU A 386 -3.30 19.84 27.90
N LEU A 387 -2.80 18.61 27.60
CA LEU A 387 -3.45 17.34 27.96
C LEU A 387 -3.17 16.94 29.41
N GLU A 388 -2.07 17.39 30.03
CA GLU A 388 -1.70 17.01 31.39
C GLU A 388 -2.82 17.25 32.44
N PRO A 389 -3.54 18.40 32.46
CA PRO A 389 -4.66 18.60 33.36
C PRO A 389 -5.83 17.64 33.11
N ILE A 390 -6.06 17.24 31.86
CA ILE A 390 -7.12 16.29 31.49
C ILE A 390 -6.72 14.88 31.92
N ALA A 391 -5.46 14.49 31.70
CA ALA A 391 -4.95 13.20 32.14
C ALA A 391 -4.96 13.03 33.67
N ALA A 392 -4.94 14.12 34.42
CA ALA A 392 -4.97 14.13 35.87
C ALA A 392 -6.38 14.00 36.48
N LEU A 393 -7.45 14.05 35.67
CA LEU A 393 -8.82 13.83 36.13
C LEU A 393 -9.01 12.34 36.46
N GLU A 394 -9.59 12.08 37.65
CA GLU A 394 -9.87 10.70 38.09
C GLU A 394 -11.25 10.22 37.59
N ASP A 395 -12.18 11.15 37.33
CA ASP A 395 -13.51 10.85 36.84
C ASP A 395 -13.51 10.79 35.30
N GLU A 396 -13.96 9.67 34.76
CA GLU A 396 -13.97 9.40 33.30
C GLU A 396 -14.97 10.30 32.59
N ASP A 397 -16.11 10.63 33.19
CA ASP A 397 -17.12 11.51 32.59
C ASP A 397 -16.60 12.97 32.55
N GLU A 398 -15.93 13.44 33.62
CA GLU A 398 -15.28 14.76 33.62
C GLU A 398 -14.18 14.83 32.55
N GLN A 399 -13.43 13.73 32.34
CA GLN A 399 -12.40 13.64 31.32
C GLN A 399 -12.99 13.73 29.91
N LEU A 400 -14.09 13.02 29.63
CA LEU A 400 -14.78 13.07 28.34
C LEU A 400 -15.36 14.47 28.07
N VAL A 401 -15.95 15.13 29.05
CA VAL A 401 -16.43 16.52 28.94
C VAL A 401 -15.27 17.48 28.60
N ALA A 402 -14.15 17.34 29.31
CA ALA A 402 -12.97 18.19 29.05
C ALA A 402 -12.37 17.97 27.66
N LEU A 403 -12.37 16.73 27.18
CA LEU A 403 -11.93 16.39 25.81
C LEU A 403 -12.85 17.00 24.74
N GLY A 404 -14.18 16.87 24.94
CA GLY A 404 -15.19 17.44 24.03
C GLY A 404 -15.09 18.96 23.97
N ASP A 405 -15.11 19.64 25.12
CA ASP A 405 -15.07 21.09 25.24
C ASP A 405 -13.73 21.70 24.79
N GLY A 406 -12.64 20.95 24.98
CA GLY A 406 -11.31 21.34 24.50
C GLY A 406 -11.08 21.11 23.00
N GLY A 407 -12.03 20.53 22.29
CA GLY A 407 -11.94 20.23 20.86
C GLY A 407 -10.95 19.13 20.50
N TRP A 408 -10.61 18.23 21.45
CA TRP A 408 -9.63 17.17 21.26
C TRP A 408 -10.17 15.96 20.52
N VAL A 409 -11.49 15.76 20.54
CA VAL A 409 -12.15 14.56 19.99
C VAL A 409 -12.14 14.55 18.47
N GLN A 410 -12.40 15.70 17.84
CA GLN A 410 -12.28 15.90 16.38
C GLN A 410 -11.49 17.20 16.14
N PRO A 411 -10.17 17.17 16.29
CA PRO A 411 -9.35 18.38 16.32
C PRO A 411 -9.32 19.17 15.01
N HIS A 412 -9.66 18.54 13.88
CA HIS A 412 -9.75 19.21 12.57
C HIS A 412 -10.95 20.14 12.42
N LEU A 413 -11.99 19.97 13.24
CA LEU A 413 -13.15 20.84 13.20
C LEU A 413 -12.80 22.28 13.58
N PRO A 414 -13.52 23.29 13.06
CA PRO A 414 -13.30 24.68 13.45
C PRO A 414 -13.64 24.90 14.93
N LYS A 415 -12.98 25.86 15.56
CA LYS A 415 -13.33 26.31 16.91
C LYS A 415 -14.77 26.84 16.95
N PRO A 416 -15.53 26.63 18.02
CA PRO A 416 -15.16 25.98 19.28
C PRO A 416 -15.31 24.43 19.29
N TYR A 417 -15.81 23.80 18.22
CA TYR A 417 -16.14 22.37 18.15
C TYR A 417 -14.92 21.45 17.97
N GLY A 418 -13.85 22.00 17.52
CA GLY A 418 -12.53 21.39 17.39
C GLY A 418 -11.47 22.46 17.63
N ARG A 419 -10.25 22.16 17.24
CA ARG A 419 -9.10 23.05 17.41
C ARG A 419 -8.74 23.82 16.13
N GLY A 420 -9.35 23.50 15.00
CA GLY A 420 -8.94 23.93 13.68
C GLY A 420 -7.57 23.39 13.31
N ALA A 421 -7.23 22.24 13.88
CA ALA A 421 -5.92 21.63 13.79
C ALA A 421 -5.59 21.24 12.34
N GLY A 422 -4.44 21.66 11.87
CA GLY A 422 -3.87 21.20 10.61
C GLY A 422 -3.47 19.73 10.68
N PRO A 423 -3.17 19.07 9.55
CA PRO A 423 -2.88 17.63 9.52
C PRO A 423 -1.75 17.21 10.47
N LEU A 424 -0.65 17.97 10.55
CA LEU A 424 0.45 17.68 11.47
C LEU A 424 0.02 17.71 12.94
N GLU A 425 -0.73 18.74 13.32
CA GLU A 425 -1.24 18.88 14.67
C GLU A 425 -2.21 17.75 15.04
N GLN A 426 -3.08 17.30 14.10
CA GLN A 426 -3.96 16.17 14.29
C GLN A 426 -3.19 14.88 14.61
N ILE A 427 -2.09 14.61 13.90
CA ILE A 427 -1.24 13.45 14.12
C ILE A 427 -0.59 13.53 15.49
N VAL A 428 -0.02 14.68 15.83
CA VAL A 428 0.63 14.89 17.14
C VAL A 428 -0.39 14.72 18.27
N ILE A 429 -1.59 15.28 18.13
CA ILE A 429 -2.68 15.11 19.12
C ILE A 429 -3.01 13.63 19.32
N ALA A 430 -3.22 12.88 18.23
CA ALA A 430 -3.54 11.46 18.32
C ALA A 430 -2.42 10.64 19.00
N GLN A 431 -1.15 10.96 18.72
CA GLN A 431 -0.01 10.31 19.35
C GLN A 431 0.11 10.64 20.82
N GLU A 432 -0.09 11.91 21.22
CA GLU A 432 0.01 12.33 22.63
C GLU A 432 -1.17 11.83 23.47
N LEU A 433 -2.39 11.80 22.94
CA LEU A 433 -3.54 11.18 23.60
C LEU A 433 -3.30 9.69 23.87
N LYS A 434 -2.78 8.97 22.88
CA LYS A 434 -2.41 7.55 23.03
C LYS A 434 -1.30 7.37 24.07
N ALA A 435 -0.26 8.20 24.02
CA ALA A 435 0.85 8.14 24.97
C ALA A 435 0.44 8.46 26.40
N ALA A 436 -0.50 9.38 26.59
CA ALA A 436 -1.08 9.72 27.88
C ALA A 436 -2.11 8.69 28.40
N GLY A 437 -2.50 7.71 27.58
CA GLY A 437 -3.51 6.72 27.93
C GLY A 437 -4.92 7.29 28.07
N ILE A 438 -5.19 8.46 27.46
CA ILE A 438 -6.49 9.13 27.55
C ILE A 438 -7.46 8.52 26.54
N PRO A 439 -8.57 7.90 26.97
CA PRO A 439 -9.55 7.32 26.07
C PRO A 439 -10.39 8.42 25.40
N LEU A 440 -10.63 8.28 24.10
CA LEU A 440 -11.59 9.14 23.39
C LEU A 440 -13.01 8.57 23.47
N PRO A 441 -14.06 9.43 23.48
CA PRO A 441 -15.44 8.98 23.45
C PRO A 441 -15.72 8.16 22.19
N GLN A 442 -16.50 7.09 22.34
CA GLN A 442 -16.89 6.21 21.23
C GLN A 442 -18.05 6.83 20.45
N LEU A 443 -17.75 7.77 19.56
CA LEU A 443 -18.79 8.51 18.82
C LEU A 443 -19.58 7.66 17.84
N LEU A 444 -19.08 6.52 17.41
CA LEU A 444 -19.71 5.69 16.36
C LEU A 444 -20.12 6.55 15.15
N MET A 445 -21.44 6.52 14.81
CA MET A 445 -22.01 7.35 13.73
C MET A 445 -22.00 8.84 14.08
N GLY A 446 -21.96 9.20 15.36
CA GLY A 446 -21.92 10.59 15.85
C GLY A 446 -20.72 11.36 15.32
N GLY A 447 -19.57 10.69 15.13
CA GLY A 447 -18.39 11.30 14.53
C GLY A 447 -18.63 11.87 13.11
N TRP A 448 -19.50 11.24 12.32
CA TRP A 448 -19.90 11.69 10.99
C TRP A 448 -21.01 12.74 11.05
N ALA A 449 -21.95 12.58 12.00
CA ALA A 449 -23.02 13.53 12.25
C ALA A 449 -22.47 14.92 12.61
N VAL A 450 -21.54 14.98 13.56
CA VAL A 450 -20.90 16.22 13.99
C VAL A 450 -20.25 16.97 12.82
N GLN A 451 -19.53 16.27 11.94
CA GLN A 451 -18.93 16.91 10.77
C GLN A 451 -19.97 17.57 9.87
N ALA A 452 -21.10 16.90 9.61
CA ALA A 452 -22.18 17.44 8.81
C ALA A 452 -22.87 18.62 9.51
N VAL A 453 -23.17 18.49 10.81
CA VAL A 453 -23.82 19.55 11.60
C VAL A 453 -22.93 20.79 11.71
N VAL A 454 -21.65 20.62 12.01
CA VAL A 454 -20.70 21.75 12.13
C VAL A 454 -20.50 22.46 10.80
N ALA A 455 -20.46 21.72 9.70
CA ALA A 455 -20.23 22.30 8.38
C ALA A 455 -21.48 23.01 7.80
N HIS A 456 -22.68 22.48 8.05
CA HIS A 456 -23.90 22.88 7.34
C HIS A 456 -25.06 23.25 8.26
N GLY A 457 -25.01 22.95 9.55
CA GLY A 457 -26.09 23.21 10.52
C GLY A 457 -26.13 24.66 10.99
N SER A 458 -27.29 25.03 11.58
CA SER A 458 -27.47 26.30 12.28
C SER A 458 -26.65 26.35 13.58
N GLU A 459 -26.41 27.55 14.11
CA GLU A 459 -25.68 27.69 15.39
C GLU A 459 -26.43 26.98 16.54
N GLN A 460 -27.77 26.96 16.50
CA GLN A 460 -28.57 26.22 17.48
C GLN A 460 -28.34 24.70 17.37
N GLN A 461 -28.36 24.16 16.15
CA GLN A 461 -28.07 22.74 15.93
C GLN A 461 -26.66 22.34 16.36
N LYS A 462 -25.68 23.23 16.16
CA LYS A 462 -24.31 22.98 16.60
C LYS A 462 -24.22 22.89 18.12
N GLN A 463 -24.91 23.79 18.85
CA GLN A 463 -24.93 23.80 20.32
C GLN A 463 -25.69 22.59 20.88
N ASP A 464 -26.85 22.29 20.33
CA ASP A 464 -27.74 21.27 20.87
C ASP A 464 -27.32 19.85 20.52
N LEU A 465 -26.59 19.66 19.40
CA LEU A 465 -26.24 18.34 18.88
C LEU A 465 -24.75 18.07 18.83
N ALA A 466 -23.93 19.03 18.31
CA ALA A 466 -22.51 18.75 18.14
C ALA A 466 -21.76 18.74 19.47
N VAL A 467 -22.07 19.66 20.40
CA VAL A 467 -21.40 19.70 21.71
C VAL A 467 -21.65 18.44 22.54
N PRO A 468 -22.91 18.01 22.77
CA PRO A 468 -23.16 16.77 23.54
C PRO A 468 -22.57 15.53 22.83
N THR A 469 -22.61 15.49 21.48
CA THR A 469 -22.03 14.37 20.76
C THR A 469 -20.50 14.28 20.96
N LEU A 470 -19.80 15.43 20.94
CA LEU A 470 -18.34 15.46 21.16
C LEU A 470 -17.93 15.05 22.58
N ARG A 471 -18.83 15.19 23.56
CA ARG A 471 -18.66 14.70 24.91
C ARG A 471 -18.96 13.21 25.09
N GLY A 472 -19.63 12.60 24.09
CA GLY A 472 -20.06 11.21 24.14
C GLY A 472 -21.45 11.00 24.74
N ASP A 473 -22.21 12.09 25.03
CA ASP A 473 -23.52 12.04 25.68
C ASP A 473 -24.64 11.55 24.75
N VAL A 474 -24.42 11.54 23.41
CA VAL A 474 -25.45 11.30 22.39
C VAL A 474 -25.04 10.19 21.44
N VAL A 475 -25.90 9.19 21.31
CA VAL A 475 -25.75 8.07 20.37
C VAL A 475 -26.49 8.38 19.08
N TRP A 476 -25.80 8.22 17.95
CA TRP A 476 -26.36 8.46 16.63
C TRP A 476 -26.54 7.20 15.80
N CYS A 477 -27.58 7.18 14.96
CA CYS A 477 -27.70 6.23 13.86
C CYS A 477 -27.81 6.94 12.51
N GLN A 478 -27.66 6.16 11.42
CA GLN A 478 -27.65 6.68 10.04
C GLN A 478 -28.82 6.08 9.25
N LEU A 479 -29.83 6.88 8.97
CA LEU A 479 -31.04 6.52 8.22
C LEU A 479 -30.88 6.89 6.73
N PHE A 480 -29.96 6.22 6.03
CA PHE A 480 -29.64 6.49 4.63
C PHE A 480 -30.21 5.41 3.72
N SER A 481 -29.72 4.19 3.81
CA SER A 481 -30.07 3.09 2.91
C SER A 481 -31.53 2.67 3.02
N GLU A 482 -32.09 2.23 1.89
CA GLU A 482 -33.45 1.67 1.79
C GLU A 482 -33.40 0.28 1.13
N PRO A 483 -34.42 -0.55 1.24
CA PRO A 483 -34.44 -1.86 0.57
C PRO A 483 -34.19 -1.79 -0.94
N GLY A 484 -34.56 -0.68 -1.60
CA GLY A 484 -34.37 -0.44 -3.03
C GLY A 484 -33.18 0.51 -3.36
N ALA A 485 -32.51 1.10 -2.37
CA ALA A 485 -31.48 2.12 -2.58
C ALA A 485 -30.31 1.95 -1.60
N GLY A 486 -29.35 1.08 -1.96
CA GLY A 486 -28.09 0.87 -1.24
C GLY A 486 -26.95 1.62 -1.93
N SER A 487 -26.20 0.96 -2.83
CA SER A 487 -25.10 1.59 -3.58
C SER A 487 -25.54 2.77 -4.44
N ASP A 488 -26.75 2.72 -5.01
CA ASP A 488 -27.41 3.87 -5.67
C ASP A 488 -28.28 4.65 -4.66
N LEU A 489 -27.64 5.18 -3.63
CA LEU A 489 -28.29 5.84 -2.50
C LEU A 489 -29.20 7.01 -2.93
N ALA A 490 -28.81 7.75 -3.98
CA ALA A 490 -29.62 8.86 -4.48
C ALA A 490 -30.98 8.45 -5.05
N SER A 491 -31.23 7.16 -5.29
CA SER A 491 -32.53 6.63 -5.73
C SER A 491 -33.49 6.35 -4.58
N LEU A 492 -33.22 6.85 -3.38
CA LEU A 492 -34.06 6.72 -2.19
C LEU A 492 -35.50 7.23 -2.44
N THR A 493 -36.49 6.59 -1.79
CA THR A 493 -37.90 6.80 -1.96
C THR A 493 -38.62 7.30 -0.69
N THR A 494 -37.98 7.25 0.48
CA THR A 494 -38.50 7.89 1.69
C THR A 494 -38.83 9.35 1.39
N ARG A 495 -40.11 9.72 1.55
CA ARG A 495 -40.60 11.05 1.20
C ARG A 495 -40.73 11.94 2.43
N ALA A 496 -40.49 13.22 2.23
CA ALA A 496 -40.76 14.26 3.21
C ALA A 496 -41.73 15.28 2.60
N GLU A 497 -42.93 15.36 3.15
CA GLU A 497 -43.97 16.25 2.71
C GLU A 497 -44.03 17.49 3.61
N LYS A 498 -43.97 18.67 3.01
CA LYS A 498 -44.03 19.94 3.77
C LYS A 498 -45.39 20.13 4.41
N VAL A 499 -45.40 20.42 5.69
CA VAL A 499 -46.58 20.75 6.50
C VAL A 499 -46.32 22.04 7.29
N ASP A 500 -47.30 22.48 8.07
CA ASP A 500 -47.13 23.67 8.91
C ASP A 500 -45.98 23.43 9.92
N SER A 501 -45.01 24.35 9.92
CA SER A 501 -43.81 24.38 10.79
C SER A 501 -42.90 23.14 10.74
N GLY A 502 -43.04 22.29 9.71
CA GLY A 502 -42.18 21.12 9.62
C GLY A 502 -42.48 20.23 8.43
N TRP A 503 -42.13 18.96 8.60
CA TRP A 503 -42.21 17.93 7.56
C TRP A 503 -42.84 16.68 8.13
N LYS A 504 -43.66 16.00 7.33
CA LYS A 504 -44.10 14.62 7.57
C LYS A 504 -43.26 13.67 6.76
N ILE A 505 -42.60 12.75 7.41
CA ILE A 505 -41.67 11.81 6.76
C ILE A 505 -42.29 10.41 6.80
N THR A 506 -42.37 9.78 5.63
CA THR A 506 -42.88 8.40 5.48
C THR A 506 -41.93 7.58 4.62
N GLY A 507 -41.54 6.40 5.09
CA GLY A 507 -40.67 5.49 4.37
C GLY A 507 -40.12 4.38 5.23
N GLN A 508 -39.13 3.68 4.68
CA GLN A 508 -38.40 2.61 5.37
C GLN A 508 -36.90 2.75 5.13
N LYS A 509 -36.13 2.68 6.19
CA LYS A 509 -34.69 2.60 6.17
C LYS A 509 -34.21 1.23 6.64
N ILE A 510 -33.05 0.80 6.16
CA ILE A 510 -32.51 -0.53 6.44
C ILE A 510 -30.98 -0.45 6.66
N TRP A 511 -30.42 -1.48 7.25
CA TRP A 511 -28.99 -1.57 7.60
C TRP A 511 -28.56 -0.48 8.59
N THR A 512 -29.48 -0.04 9.45
CA THR A 512 -29.21 1.02 10.40
C THR A 512 -28.53 0.45 11.65
N THR A 513 -27.26 0.75 11.81
CA THR A 513 -26.45 0.31 12.95
C THR A 513 -26.96 1.00 14.21
N VAL A 514 -27.11 0.24 15.32
CA VAL A 514 -27.48 0.67 16.66
C VAL A 514 -28.74 1.54 16.80
N ALA A 515 -29.66 1.51 15.82
CA ALA A 515 -30.87 2.33 15.85
C ALA A 515 -31.73 2.11 17.10
N GLN A 516 -31.67 0.92 17.71
CA GLN A 516 -32.39 0.57 18.94
C GLN A 516 -31.86 1.30 20.18
N PHE A 517 -30.68 1.91 20.12
CA PHE A 517 -30.03 2.62 21.22
C PHE A 517 -29.78 4.09 20.90
N ALA A 518 -30.10 4.52 19.67
CA ALA A 518 -29.79 5.86 19.20
C ALA A 518 -30.78 6.90 19.75
N ASP A 519 -30.23 8.03 20.18
CA ASP A 519 -30.99 9.22 20.58
C ASP A 519 -31.38 10.02 19.33
N TRP A 520 -30.44 10.17 18.41
CA TRP A 520 -30.60 10.95 17.18
C TRP A 520 -30.23 10.17 15.93
N ALA A 521 -30.83 10.57 14.81
CA ALA A 521 -30.52 10.01 13.50
C ALA A 521 -30.15 11.08 12.48
N MET A 522 -29.18 10.76 11.64
CA MET A 522 -28.95 11.42 10.36
C MET A 522 -29.92 10.82 9.34
N LEU A 523 -30.84 11.62 8.80
CA LEU A 523 -31.85 11.14 7.87
C LEU A 523 -31.77 11.91 6.55
N ILE A 524 -31.79 11.20 5.41
CA ILE A 524 -32.01 11.78 4.10
C ILE A 524 -33.37 11.31 3.54
N ALA A 525 -34.14 12.28 3.02
CA ALA A 525 -35.46 12.00 2.44
C ALA A 525 -35.70 12.83 1.18
N ARG A 526 -36.60 12.35 0.34
CA ARG A 526 -37.04 12.99 -0.92
C ARG A 526 -38.05 14.09 -0.62
N THR A 527 -37.64 15.35 -0.79
CA THR A 527 -38.49 16.54 -0.62
C THR A 527 -39.07 17.04 -1.93
N ASP A 528 -38.42 16.76 -3.07
CA ASP A 528 -38.94 17.12 -4.40
C ASP A 528 -38.66 15.99 -5.40
N PRO A 529 -39.68 15.17 -5.72
CA PRO A 529 -39.58 14.07 -6.68
C PRO A 529 -39.54 14.52 -8.15
N SER A 530 -39.78 15.81 -8.44
CA SER A 530 -39.74 16.35 -9.80
C SER A 530 -38.32 16.71 -10.25
N ARG A 531 -37.40 16.83 -9.33
CA ARG A 531 -35.97 17.17 -9.60
C ARG A 531 -35.16 15.93 -9.94
N PRO A 532 -33.97 16.12 -10.59
CA PRO A 532 -32.97 15.04 -10.71
C PRO A 532 -32.69 14.40 -9.36
N LYS A 533 -32.36 13.11 -9.36
CA LYS A 533 -32.31 12.30 -8.12
C LYS A 533 -31.39 12.87 -7.02
N HIS A 534 -30.33 13.60 -7.36
CA HIS A 534 -29.41 14.22 -6.40
C HIS A 534 -29.88 15.60 -5.91
N GLU A 535 -30.84 16.25 -6.58
CA GLU A 535 -31.24 17.64 -6.33
C GLU A 535 -32.56 17.76 -5.55
N GLY A 536 -33.28 16.70 -5.31
CA GLY A 536 -34.55 16.68 -4.62
C GLY A 536 -34.49 16.00 -3.25
N ILE A 537 -33.33 15.96 -2.62
CA ILE A 537 -33.08 15.33 -1.32
C ILE A 537 -32.80 16.40 -0.28
N THR A 538 -33.36 16.25 0.91
CA THR A 538 -33.05 17.09 2.09
C THR A 538 -32.47 16.24 3.20
N TYR A 539 -31.54 16.80 3.95
CA TYR A 539 -30.92 16.18 5.11
C TYR A 539 -31.58 16.70 6.39
N PHE A 540 -31.95 15.79 7.28
CA PHE A 540 -32.60 16.07 8.55
C PHE A 540 -31.81 15.46 9.70
N VAL A 541 -31.86 16.09 10.86
CA VAL A 541 -31.60 15.44 12.15
C VAL A 541 -32.92 15.06 12.78
N LEU A 542 -33.04 13.81 13.22
CA LEU A 542 -34.29 13.23 13.70
C LEU A 542 -34.09 12.68 15.11
N ASP A 543 -34.90 13.17 16.07
CA ASP A 543 -35.01 12.58 17.40
C ASP A 543 -35.67 11.20 17.29
N MET A 544 -34.95 10.15 17.70
CA MET A 544 -35.43 8.77 17.58
C MET A 544 -36.56 8.42 18.53
N SER A 545 -36.88 9.28 19.50
CA SER A 545 -38.06 9.15 20.37
C SER A 545 -39.35 9.67 19.72
N THR A 546 -39.30 10.30 18.54
CA THR A 546 -40.43 10.90 17.86
C THR A 546 -41.52 9.84 17.54
N PRO A 547 -42.79 10.10 17.84
CA PRO A 547 -43.88 9.19 17.49
C PRO A 547 -43.94 8.87 16.00
N GLY A 548 -44.28 7.63 15.67
CA GLY A 548 -44.31 7.14 14.28
C GLY A 548 -43.05 6.41 13.83
N ILE A 549 -42.00 6.37 14.66
CA ILE A 549 -40.79 5.60 14.41
C ILE A 549 -40.93 4.19 15.00
N THR A 550 -40.67 3.18 14.17
CA THR A 550 -40.63 1.78 14.62
C THR A 550 -39.28 1.18 14.21
N VAL A 551 -38.49 0.79 15.20
CA VAL A 551 -37.21 0.11 15.03
C VAL A 551 -37.43 -1.40 15.13
N ARG A 552 -36.99 -2.16 14.10
CA ARG A 552 -37.05 -3.61 14.08
C ARG A 552 -35.66 -4.19 13.87
N PRO A 553 -35.10 -4.90 14.86
CA PRO A 553 -33.79 -5.54 14.72
C PRO A 553 -33.78 -6.54 13.56
N LEU A 554 -32.70 -6.51 12.77
CA LEU A 554 -32.41 -7.46 11.72
C LEU A 554 -31.49 -8.52 12.27
N ARG A 555 -31.91 -9.78 12.22
CA ARG A 555 -31.02 -10.89 12.57
C ARG A 555 -30.06 -11.16 11.46
N GLU A 556 -28.79 -10.95 11.72
CA GLU A 556 -27.68 -11.13 10.80
C GLU A 556 -27.27 -12.61 10.69
N MET A 557 -26.36 -12.92 9.74
CA MET A 557 -25.82 -14.26 9.61
C MET A 557 -24.96 -14.70 10.81
N THR A 558 -24.48 -13.76 11.64
CA THR A 558 -23.83 -14.02 12.92
C THR A 558 -24.80 -14.54 13.99
N GLY A 559 -26.10 -14.35 13.78
CA GLY A 559 -27.13 -14.57 14.80
C GLY A 559 -27.43 -13.35 15.67
N SER A 560 -26.56 -12.34 15.64
CA SER A 560 -26.71 -11.04 16.33
C SER A 560 -27.68 -10.13 15.57
N ALA A 561 -28.02 -8.99 16.16
CA ALA A 561 -28.90 -7.98 15.56
C ALA A 561 -28.32 -6.58 15.78
N LEU A 562 -27.20 -6.29 15.14
CA LEU A 562 -26.56 -4.96 15.19
C LEU A 562 -27.27 -3.97 14.28
N PHE A 563 -27.72 -4.46 13.10
CA PHE A 563 -28.47 -3.67 12.13
C PHE A 563 -29.96 -3.72 12.37
N ASN A 564 -30.64 -2.70 11.87
CA ASN A 564 -32.08 -2.55 12.03
C ASN A 564 -32.77 -2.13 10.74
N GLU A 565 -34.05 -2.48 10.61
CA GLU A 565 -35.03 -1.78 9.79
C GLU A 565 -35.66 -0.68 10.63
N VAL A 566 -35.84 0.49 10.04
CA VAL A 566 -36.50 1.63 10.68
C VAL A 566 -37.67 2.08 9.80
N PHE A 567 -38.86 1.95 10.30
CA PHE A 567 -40.09 2.39 9.63
C PHE A 567 -40.51 3.77 10.13
N LEU A 568 -40.78 4.66 9.21
CA LEU A 568 -41.22 6.03 9.45
C LEU A 568 -42.64 6.16 8.94
N ASP A 569 -43.62 6.35 9.86
CA ASP A 569 -45.04 6.49 9.55
C ASP A 569 -45.52 7.89 9.94
N GLU A 570 -45.57 8.78 8.94
CA GLU A 570 -45.93 10.19 9.09
C GLU A 570 -45.17 10.92 10.24
N VAL A 571 -43.89 10.58 10.43
CA VAL A 571 -43.05 11.15 11.48
C VAL A 571 -42.90 12.65 11.27
N PHE A 572 -43.27 13.43 12.30
CA PHE A 572 -43.16 14.88 12.24
C PHE A 572 -41.74 15.33 12.59
N VAL A 573 -41.11 16.10 11.68
CA VAL A 573 -39.78 16.72 11.85
C VAL A 573 -39.94 18.22 11.70
N PRO A 574 -39.57 19.03 12.73
CA PRO A 574 -39.62 20.47 12.67
C PRO A 574 -38.69 21.06 11.59
N ASP A 575 -39.00 22.25 11.09
CA ASP A 575 -38.18 22.96 10.08
C ASP A 575 -36.77 23.23 10.58
N GLU A 576 -36.62 23.47 11.87
CA GLU A 576 -35.32 23.70 12.54
C GLU A 576 -34.39 22.47 12.53
N ASN A 577 -34.92 21.29 12.24
CA ASN A 577 -34.16 20.05 12.14
C ASN A 577 -33.65 19.76 10.70
N VAL A 578 -33.87 20.68 9.75
CA VAL A 578 -33.22 20.62 8.44
C VAL A 578 -31.78 21.07 8.57
N VAL A 579 -30.83 20.26 8.10
CA VAL A 579 -29.41 20.61 8.05
C VAL A 579 -29.07 21.11 6.65
N GLY A 580 -28.56 22.31 6.56
CA GLY A 580 -28.33 22.98 5.28
C GLY A 580 -29.62 23.52 4.65
N ALA A 581 -29.73 23.46 3.33
CA ALA A 581 -30.89 23.95 2.59
C ALA A 581 -31.80 22.80 2.12
N VAL A 582 -33.12 23.10 2.03
CA VAL A 582 -34.09 22.18 1.43
C VAL A 582 -33.68 21.86 -0.02
N ASN A 583 -33.74 20.59 -0.39
CA ASN A 583 -33.30 20.05 -1.69
C ASN A 583 -31.78 20.06 -1.94
N ASP A 584 -30.95 20.43 -0.96
CA ASP A 584 -29.47 20.37 -1.03
C ASP A 584 -28.87 19.32 -0.08
N GLY A 585 -29.69 18.43 0.43
CA GLY A 585 -29.27 17.39 1.39
C GLY A 585 -28.27 16.39 0.83
N TRP A 586 -28.16 16.25 -0.49
CA TRP A 586 -27.11 15.43 -1.09
C TRP A 586 -25.71 16.00 -0.88
N HIS A 587 -25.57 17.33 -0.88
CA HIS A 587 -24.32 18.00 -0.55
C HIS A 587 -23.91 17.71 0.90
N VAL A 588 -24.84 17.83 1.83
CA VAL A 588 -24.63 17.50 3.25
C VAL A 588 -24.28 16.02 3.45
N ALA A 589 -25.04 15.11 2.79
CA ALA A 589 -24.77 13.68 2.85
C ALA A 589 -23.35 13.30 2.36
N ARG A 590 -22.83 14.02 1.36
CA ARG A 590 -21.44 13.81 0.88
C ARG A 590 -20.40 14.11 1.95
N THR A 591 -20.63 15.08 2.82
CA THR A 591 -19.76 15.37 3.98
C THR A 591 -19.75 14.17 4.94
N THR A 592 -20.94 13.66 5.30
CA THR A 592 -21.09 12.45 6.14
C THR A 592 -20.35 11.25 5.53
N LEU A 593 -20.61 10.95 4.23
CA LEU A 593 -19.98 9.82 3.54
C LEU A 593 -18.47 9.97 3.34
N ALA A 594 -17.94 11.19 3.31
CA ALA A 594 -16.50 11.42 3.27
C ALA A 594 -15.85 11.07 4.62
N GLY A 595 -16.46 11.53 5.72
CA GLY A 595 -16.03 11.18 7.09
C GLY A 595 -16.08 9.67 7.34
N GLU A 596 -17.15 9.00 6.89
CA GLU A 596 -17.30 7.54 6.95
C GLU A 596 -16.13 6.82 6.27
N ARG A 597 -15.77 7.20 5.04
CA ARG A 597 -14.66 6.56 4.29
C ARG A 597 -13.32 6.71 5.00
N VAL A 598 -13.03 7.90 5.52
CA VAL A 598 -11.78 8.15 6.27
C VAL A 598 -11.76 7.31 7.55
N ALA A 599 -12.84 7.29 8.32
CA ALA A 599 -12.93 6.50 9.54
C ALA A 599 -12.79 4.99 9.27
N LEU A 600 -13.42 4.48 8.20
CA LEU A 600 -13.31 3.07 7.82
C LEU A 600 -11.92 2.69 7.33
N SER A 601 -11.18 3.60 6.69
CA SER A 601 -9.79 3.34 6.27
C SER A 601 -8.82 3.32 7.46
N GLN A 602 -9.13 4.01 8.55
CA GLN A 602 -8.31 4.06 9.77
C GLN A 602 -8.64 2.93 10.77
N LYS A 603 -9.86 2.39 10.74
CA LYS A 603 -10.33 1.31 11.64
C LYS A 603 -9.88 -0.10 11.23
N MET A 604 -8.89 -0.23 10.38
CA MET A 604 -8.43 -1.53 9.88
C MET A 604 -7.89 -2.45 10.98
N GLU A 605 -7.45 -1.91 12.11
CA GLU A 605 -7.04 -2.67 13.30
C GLU A 605 -8.20 -3.43 14.00
N ALA A 606 -9.47 -3.15 13.66
CA ALA A 606 -10.61 -3.63 14.45
C ALA A 606 -10.98 -5.11 14.19
N TYR A 607 -10.57 -5.71 13.07
CA TYR A 607 -11.04 -7.04 12.67
C TYR A 607 -10.03 -8.18 12.85
N ALA A 608 -8.74 -7.92 12.79
CA ALA A 608 -7.68 -8.83 13.22
C ALA A 608 -6.36 -8.06 13.23
N SER A 609 -5.72 -7.91 14.37
CA SER A 609 -4.42 -7.27 14.45
C SER A 609 -3.31 -8.29 14.14
N ASP A 610 -2.20 -7.82 13.58
CA ASP A 610 -0.98 -8.63 13.40
C ASP A 610 -0.53 -9.24 14.72
N LYS A 611 -0.73 -8.52 15.82
CA LYS A 611 -0.41 -8.99 17.16
C LYS A 611 -1.20 -10.25 17.50
N ASP A 612 -2.51 -10.24 17.30
CA ASP A 612 -3.37 -11.41 17.58
C ASP A 612 -3.00 -12.59 16.66
N LEU A 613 -2.72 -12.30 15.37
CA LEU A 613 -2.26 -13.30 14.39
C LEU A 613 -0.95 -13.96 14.81
N LEU A 614 0.05 -13.14 15.17
CA LEU A 614 1.38 -13.63 15.56
C LEU A 614 1.35 -14.36 16.91
N GLU A 615 0.53 -13.89 17.87
CA GLU A 615 0.32 -14.57 19.15
C GLU A 615 -0.31 -15.95 18.92
N PHE A 616 -1.36 -16.03 18.13
CA PHE A 616 -1.97 -17.30 17.73
C PHE A 616 -0.96 -18.22 17.06
N ALA A 617 -0.20 -17.72 16.08
CA ALA A 617 0.76 -18.51 15.31
C ALA A 617 1.90 -19.06 16.17
N ARG A 618 2.43 -18.27 17.12
CA ARG A 618 3.49 -18.69 18.06
C ARG A 618 3.05 -19.83 18.95
N GLY A 619 1.80 -19.80 19.42
CA GLY A 619 1.24 -20.87 20.26
C GLY A 619 0.92 -22.18 19.53
N ARG A 620 0.88 -22.16 18.19
CA ARG A 620 0.30 -23.26 17.42
C ARG A 620 1.30 -24.29 16.86
N GLY A 621 2.55 -23.92 16.59
CA GLY A 621 3.53 -24.81 15.94
C GLY A 621 3.16 -25.14 14.49
N LEU A 622 3.05 -24.10 13.65
CA LEU A 622 2.60 -24.20 12.27
C LEU A 622 3.43 -25.14 11.38
N GLY A 623 2.75 -25.95 10.57
CA GLY A 623 3.37 -26.71 9.50
C GLY A 623 3.87 -25.82 8.33
N PRO A 624 4.58 -26.37 7.33
CA PRO A 624 5.15 -25.58 6.23
C PRO A 624 4.11 -24.73 5.49
N VAL A 625 2.92 -25.28 5.21
CA VAL A 625 1.83 -24.54 4.54
C VAL A 625 1.29 -23.41 5.42
N GLY A 626 1.16 -23.66 6.73
CA GLY A 626 0.73 -22.64 7.68
C GLY A 626 1.74 -21.50 7.78
N ARG A 627 3.05 -21.79 7.81
CA ARG A 627 4.10 -20.77 7.79
C ARG A 627 4.15 -19.98 6.49
N TYR A 628 4.01 -20.65 5.35
CA TYR A 628 3.87 -19.99 4.06
C TYR A 628 2.72 -18.95 4.08
N ARG A 629 1.52 -19.38 4.50
CA ARG A 629 0.34 -18.51 4.59
C ARG A 629 0.54 -17.37 5.59
N LEU A 630 1.15 -17.66 6.73
CA LEU A 630 1.49 -16.64 7.72
C LEU A 630 2.40 -15.56 7.13
N GLY A 631 3.45 -15.96 6.39
CA GLY A 631 4.36 -15.02 5.74
C GLY A 631 3.66 -14.12 4.73
N GLU A 632 2.71 -14.68 3.95
CA GLU A 632 1.88 -13.88 3.03
C GLU A 632 1.01 -12.87 3.78
N LEU A 633 0.33 -13.28 4.86
CA LEU A 633 -0.52 -12.39 5.65
C LEU A 633 0.28 -11.27 6.32
N VAL A 634 1.45 -11.57 6.86
CA VAL A 634 2.34 -10.57 7.48
C VAL A 634 2.86 -9.59 6.43
N ALA A 635 3.28 -10.06 5.26
CA ALA A 635 3.72 -9.17 4.20
C ALA A 635 2.59 -8.27 3.67
N GLU A 636 1.38 -8.80 3.54
CA GLU A 636 0.20 -8.02 3.15
C GLU A 636 -0.13 -6.96 4.21
N SER A 637 -0.08 -7.30 5.49
CA SER A 637 -0.30 -6.37 6.59
C SER A 637 0.73 -5.24 6.57
N GLN A 638 2.02 -5.56 6.46
CA GLN A 638 3.06 -4.57 6.34
C GLN A 638 2.84 -3.61 5.15
N ALA A 639 2.42 -4.12 4.00
CA ALA A 639 2.13 -3.28 2.84
C ALA A 639 0.93 -2.34 3.08
N ILE A 640 -0.07 -2.79 3.83
CA ILE A 640 -1.23 -1.98 4.20
C ILE A 640 -0.84 -0.86 5.16
N ASP A 641 0.00 -1.16 6.15
CA ASP A 641 0.53 -0.16 7.09
C ASP A 641 1.32 0.93 6.35
N LEU A 642 2.13 0.54 5.37
CA LEU A 642 2.87 1.47 4.52
C LEU A 642 1.95 2.35 3.66
N ILE A 643 0.85 1.81 3.14
CA ILE A 643 -0.17 2.59 2.43
C ILE A 643 -0.90 3.53 3.39
N GLY A 644 -1.17 3.09 4.62
CA GLY A 644 -1.73 3.91 5.69
C GLY A 644 -0.81 5.09 6.05
N ALA A 645 0.48 4.84 6.22
CA ALA A 645 1.48 5.87 6.45
C ALA A 645 1.54 6.89 5.28
N ARG A 646 1.46 6.41 4.04
CA ARG A 646 1.38 7.28 2.85
C ARG A 646 0.11 8.13 2.84
N LEU A 647 -1.03 7.58 3.27
CA LEU A 647 -2.27 8.34 3.41
C LEU A 647 -2.09 9.53 4.34
N VAL A 648 -1.41 9.31 5.47
CA VAL A 648 -1.08 10.36 6.44
C VAL A 648 -0.19 11.43 5.82
N LEU A 649 0.86 11.06 5.08
CA LEU A 649 1.73 12.00 4.37
C LEU A 649 0.97 12.81 3.31
N GLN A 650 0.05 12.20 2.58
CA GLN A 650 -0.82 12.90 1.64
C GLN A 650 -1.72 13.92 2.33
N GLN A 651 -2.26 13.58 3.52
CA GLN A 651 -3.03 14.53 4.34
C GLN A 651 -2.16 15.72 4.77
N LEU A 652 -0.93 15.47 5.20
CA LEU A 652 0.04 16.51 5.59
C LEU A 652 0.32 17.51 4.46
N SER A 653 0.36 17.03 3.21
CA SER A 653 0.59 17.90 2.05
C SER A 653 -0.66 18.56 1.48
N GLY A 654 -1.85 18.25 2.02
CA GLY A 654 -3.13 18.73 1.47
C GLY A 654 -3.56 18.04 0.16
N ALA A 655 -2.98 16.90 -0.20
CA ALA A 655 -3.35 16.15 -1.38
C ALA A 655 -4.71 15.43 -1.22
N ASP A 656 -5.38 15.09 -2.35
CA ASP A 656 -6.63 14.32 -2.32
C ASP A 656 -6.36 12.86 -1.92
N VAL A 657 -6.86 12.47 -0.77
CA VAL A 657 -6.69 11.14 -0.17
C VAL A 657 -7.75 10.12 -0.61
N SER A 658 -8.71 10.52 -1.42
CA SER A 658 -9.91 9.72 -1.71
C SER A 658 -9.61 8.36 -2.38
N THR A 659 -8.60 8.30 -3.24
CA THR A 659 -8.18 7.07 -3.92
C THR A 659 -7.37 6.17 -3.00
N THR A 660 -6.43 6.71 -2.24
CA THR A 660 -5.61 5.96 -1.27
C THR A 660 -6.47 5.37 -0.17
N SER A 661 -7.47 6.11 0.33
CA SER A 661 -8.46 5.58 1.28
C SER A 661 -9.27 4.41 0.69
N SER A 662 -9.63 4.47 -0.60
CA SER A 662 -10.33 3.37 -1.28
C SER A 662 -9.44 2.13 -1.41
N VAL A 663 -8.15 2.31 -1.71
CA VAL A 663 -7.14 1.22 -1.74
C VAL A 663 -6.99 0.61 -0.34
N GLY A 664 -6.76 1.45 0.68
CA GLY A 664 -6.62 1.01 2.06
C GLY A 664 -7.82 0.19 2.55
N LYS A 665 -9.06 0.67 2.28
CA LYS A 665 -10.27 -0.07 2.62
C LYS A 665 -10.31 -1.46 1.98
N LEU A 666 -10.06 -1.56 0.67
CA LEU A 666 -10.12 -2.84 -0.05
C LEU A 666 -9.11 -3.84 0.51
N LEU A 667 -7.88 -3.40 0.72
CA LEU A 667 -6.81 -4.25 1.21
C LEU A 667 -7.04 -4.69 2.65
N GLY A 668 -7.39 -3.75 3.55
CA GLY A 668 -7.61 -4.04 4.96
C GLY A 668 -8.77 -4.99 5.21
N MET A 669 -9.90 -4.78 4.51
CA MET A 669 -11.05 -5.70 4.64
C MET A 669 -10.72 -7.09 4.10
N GLY A 670 -9.97 -7.18 2.99
CA GLY A 670 -9.48 -8.44 2.44
C GLY A 670 -8.55 -9.17 3.40
N LEU A 671 -7.61 -8.46 4.00
CA LEU A 671 -6.68 -9.01 4.98
C LEU A 671 -7.41 -9.53 6.22
N GLY A 672 -8.34 -8.76 6.80
CA GLY A 672 -9.12 -9.18 7.97
C GLY A 672 -9.89 -10.48 7.73
N GLN A 673 -10.50 -10.63 6.55
CA GLN A 673 -11.15 -11.89 6.14
C GLN A 673 -10.13 -13.02 6.01
N ALA A 674 -8.99 -12.78 5.37
CA ALA A 674 -7.95 -13.79 5.15
C ALA A 674 -7.31 -14.27 6.47
N ILE A 675 -7.11 -13.37 7.44
CA ILE A 675 -6.62 -13.73 8.79
C ILE A 675 -7.64 -14.62 9.51
N SER A 676 -8.93 -14.25 9.50
CA SER A 676 -9.98 -15.05 10.14
C SER A 676 -10.09 -16.45 9.51
N GLU A 677 -10.00 -16.54 8.18
CA GLU A 677 -9.96 -17.81 7.46
C GLU A 677 -8.72 -18.64 7.80
N PHE A 678 -7.57 -18.01 7.93
CA PHE A 678 -6.32 -18.65 8.33
C PHE A 678 -6.43 -19.26 9.74
N VAL A 679 -6.90 -18.47 10.72
CA VAL A 679 -7.03 -18.92 12.10
C VAL A 679 -7.97 -20.12 12.20
N VAL A 680 -9.15 -20.05 11.59
CA VAL A 680 -10.11 -21.16 11.57
C VAL A 680 -9.54 -22.40 10.87
N ALA A 681 -8.84 -22.25 9.75
CA ALA A 681 -8.21 -23.35 9.04
C ALA A 681 -7.11 -24.03 9.87
N GLU A 682 -6.27 -23.25 10.56
CA GLU A 682 -5.19 -23.79 11.41
C GLU A 682 -5.73 -24.46 12.70
N LEU A 683 -6.90 -24.03 13.19
CA LEU A 683 -7.58 -24.72 14.29
C LEU A 683 -8.12 -26.10 13.87
N GLY A 684 -8.35 -26.32 12.55
CA GLY A 684 -8.88 -27.58 12.05
C GLY A 684 -10.26 -27.90 12.63
N PRO A 685 -10.51 -29.14 13.14
CA PRO A 685 -11.82 -29.48 13.72
C PRO A 685 -12.23 -28.59 14.90
N ALA A 686 -11.29 -28.05 15.66
CA ALA A 686 -11.61 -27.11 16.77
C ALA A 686 -12.13 -25.77 16.24
N GLY A 687 -11.76 -25.38 15.00
CA GLY A 687 -12.21 -24.13 14.37
C GLY A 687 -13.67 -24.11 13.94
N VAL A 688 -14.38 -25.28 13.95
CA VAL A 688 -15.81 -25.34 13.61
C VAL A 688 -16.72 -25.29 14.85
N VAL A 689 -16.14 -25.10 16.04
CA VAL A 689 -16.86 -25.02 17.31
C VAL A 689 -16.44 -23.74 18.04
N ALA A 690 -17.38 -22.83 18.24
CA ALA A 690 -17.15 -21.66 19.08
C ALA A 690 -17.10 -22.09 20.56
N VAL A 691 -15.96 -21.88 21.21
CA VAL A 691 -15.79 -22.12 22.64
C VAL A 691 -15.53 -20.77 23.31
N PRO A 692 -16.42 -20.29 24.19
CA PRO A 692 -16.29 -18.99 24.82
C PRO A 692 -14.91 -18.78 25.46
N GLY A 693 -14.23 -17.68 25.09
CA GLY A 693 -12.90 -17.36 25.59
C GLY A 693 -11.73 -18.03 24.89
N GLU A 694 -11.98 -18.97 23.97
CA GLU A 694 -10.96 -19.57 23.13
C GLU A 694 -10.77 -18.83 21.80
N PRO A 695 -9.63 -18.97 21.12
CA PRO A 695 -9.39 -18.33 19.81
C PRO A 695 -10.44 -18.65 18.74
N SER A 696 -11.08 -19.83 18.82
CA SER A 696 -12.15 -20.25 17.93
C SER A 696 -13.40 -19.39 18.02
N ASP A 697 -13.74 -18.91 19.20
CA ASP A 697 -14.94 -18.08 19.44
C ASP A 697 -14.86 -16.77 18.66
N LYS A 698 -13.81 -16.00 18.91
CA LYS A 698 -13.55 -14.72 18.22
C LYS A 698 -13.33 -14.92 16.71
N ALA A 699 -12.56 -15.94 16.32
CA ALA A 699 -12.25 -16.19 14.91
C ALA A 699 -13.50 -16.58 14.10
N MET A 700 -14.39 -17.40 14.65
CA MET A 700 -15.65 -17.77 14.00
C MET A 700 -16.60 -16.59 13.86
N GLU A 701 -16.73 -15.78 14.92
CA GLU A 701 -17.53 -14.56 14.86
C GLU A 701 -16.99 -13.62 13.77
N GLN A 702 -15.69 -13.36 13.78
CA GLN A 702 -15.03 -12.50 12.78
C GLN A 702 -15.13 -13.06 11.35
N LEU A 703 -15.02 -14.39 11.19
CA LEU A 703 -15.15 -15.03 9.88
C LEU A 703 -16.54 -14.77 9.27
N VAL A 704 -17.59 -14.85 10.09
CA VAL A 704 -18.98 -14.65 9.65
C VAL A 704 -19.30 -13.17 9.50
N ALA A 705 -18.99 -12.34 10.50
CA ALA A 705 -19.21 -10.89 10.49
C ALA A 705 -18.39 -10.18 9.42
N GLY A 706 -17.17 -10.65 9.17
CA GLY A 706 -16.25 -10.10 8.19
C GLY A 706 -16.81 -10.06 6.75
N ARG A 707 -17.83 -10.88 6.43
CA ARG A 707 -18.48 -10.80 5.10
C ARG A 707 -19.19 -9.48 4.85
N ALA A 708 -19.62 -8.78 5.89
CA ALA A 708 -20.24 -7.46 5.78
C ALA A 708 -19.23 -6.35 5.43
N THR A 709 -17.96 -6.49 5.81
CA THR A 709 -16.93 -5.45 5.67
C THR A 709 -16.67 -5.05 4.21
N THR A 710 -16.79 -5.98 3.28
CA THR A 710 -16.67 -5.73 1.84
C THR A 710 -17.96 -5.20 1.20
N ILE A 711 -19.03 -5.02 1.98
CA ILE A 711 -20.34 -4.54 1.52
C ILE A 711 -20.57 -3.10 1.98
N TYR A 712 -20.52 -2.84 3.29
CA TYR A 712 -20.80 -1.51 3.83
C TYR A 712 -19.68 -0.50 3.52
N GLY A 713 -19.98 0.80 3.64
CA GLY A 713 -19.04 1.88 3.33
C GLY A 713 -18.60 1.91 1.85
N GLY A 714 -19.44 1.40 0.94
CA GLY A 714 -19.19 1.19 -0.49
C GLY A 714 -18.61 -0.20 -0.76
N THR A 715 -19.31 -0.97 -1.58
CA THR A 715 -18.90 -2.35 -1.93
C THR A 715 -17.54 -2.37 -2.62
N THR A 716 -16.91 -3.57 -2.63
CA THR A 716 -15.66 -3.82 -3.38
C THR A 716 -15.74 -3.26 -4.80
N GLU A 717 -16.85 -3.48 -5.50
CA GLU A 717 -17.05 -3.05 -6.89
C GLU A 717 -17.12 -1.53 -7.01
N VAL A 718 -17.78 -0.86 -6.06
CA VAL A 718 -17.84 0.61 -6.02
C VAL A 718 -16.47 1.21 -5.75
N GLN A 719 -15.69 0.64 -4.82
CA GLN A 719 -14.34 1.10 -4.54
C GLN A 719 -13.41 0.90 -5.75
N LEU A 720 -13.50 -0.24 -6.45
CA LEU A 720 -12.76 -0.50 -7.68
C LEU A 720 -13.14 0.48 -8.80
N ASN A 721 -14.42 0.87 -8.92
CA ASN A 721 -14.84 1.91 -9.85
C ASN A 721 -14.19 3.26 -9.48
N VAL A 722 -14.17 3.64 -8.20
CA VAL A 722 -13.52 4.88 -7.74
C VAL A 722 -12.04 4.88 -8.10
N ILE A 723 -11.32 3.78 -7.85
CA ILE A 723 -9.91 3.64 -8.19
C ILE A 723 -9.70 3.71 -9.71
N GLY A 724 -10.48 2.95 -10.49
CA GLY A 724 -10.38 2.97 -11.94
C GLY A 724 -10.64 4.35 -12.54
N GLU A 725 -11.64 5.07 -12.04
CA GLU A 725 -12.04 6.38 -12.57
C GLU A 725 -11.16 7.52 -12.10
N ARG A 726 -10.80 7.58 -10.80
CA ARG A 726 -10.07 8.72 -10.24
C ARG A 726 -8.56 8.54 -10.28
N MET A 727 -8.06 7.34 -10.02
CA MET A 727 -6.62 7.07 -10.03
C MET A 727 -6.10 6.86 -11.45
N LEU A 728 -6.82 6.07 -12.27
CA LEU A 728 -6.39 5.71 -13.61
C LEU A 728 -7.05 6.55 -14.72
N GLY A 729 -8.05 7.36 -14.38
CA GLY A 729 -8.76 8.22 -15.32
C GLY A 729 -9.62 7.46 -16.34
N LEU A 730 -10.04 6.25 -16.01
CA LEU A 730 -10.91 5.46 -16.89
C LEU A 730 -12.29 6.11 -17.04
N PRO A 731 -12.94 5.97 -18.20
CA PRO A 731 -14.22 6.61 -18.45
C PRO A 731 -15.33 6.03 -17.56
N ARG A 732 -16.24 6.91 -17.13
CA ARG A 732 -17.46 6.51 -16.44
C ARG A 732 -18.43 5.82 -17.40
N ASP A 733 -19.33 5.03 -16.85
CA ASP A 733 -20.37 4.33 -17.62
C ASP A 733 -21.37 5.30 -18.23
#